data_17597e41363a1a9ad85b46b5fcff7874
#
_entry.id   17597e41363a1a9ad85b46b5fcff7874
#
_cell.length_a   1.000
_cell.length_b   1.000
_cell.length_c   1.000
_cell.angle_alpha   90.00
_cell.angle_beta   90.00
_cell.angle_gamma   90.00
#
_symmetry.space_group_name_H-M   'P 1'
#
loop_
_entity.id
_entity.type
_entity.pdbx_description
1 polymer ?
#
loop_
_entity_poly.entity_id
_entity_poly.type
_entity_poly.pdbx_seq_one_letter_code
_entity_poly.pdbx_strand_id
1 'polypeptide(L)'
;MKRILTAIAFCAIIAGCAKDNDVLPTTDNNIKVVFEISDKAGFGADTKSVKTAWAAGDQILVVFKPEGGTYLLADCDRNTLRFSYDGSKWNLKDNNISDISQLGSGGNYWAIHHRVSGTDDIIFNVSDRVTLKNYKGGELLENRPDESEYSIEENVLTLGTIIMQKASILDLFQLSVPDLPEKDWKMYICTDNMPLNDPNVRLSQYLSKEGMIEEGDIYLNSTEGYCANIMGYYSPGVPNDGDYSFVFRSCAYAASSNESKDQAYIFCLTDGTDIYYYRKPRGTWDGSQVTFDFTLTKDKAYKLPSFTGDKWTKITAPYTDLSPAVAGVYKTANSYIVSAAGDYKFRATHKGNSSTEAIGAITSAAVLWESFGTATAPAVGDLVKNVAYSDGYIRFTATAAEGNAVIAAKDASGKILWSWHIWLTDKPAEHMYANSAGTMMDRNLGATSATPGDVAALGLLYQWGRKDPFLGSSSTSSNTVALSTLTWPSPVQVSTLPADATYHIANPTTFITSNNSRQNYDWFFTSGSEYHNDRWPDSGSPKSIYDPCPAGWRVPDGGENGIWAKAHGSSTNYKSTYDIAKRGFNFSGDFGESSPIGYPLQGQRGYDDGNLKYVGQYGRYWSCSSPTGSPRAYILYTWYSGSAVNPIGTTDRANGLPVRCCKE
;
A
#
# COMPACT_ATOMS: atom_id res chain seq x y z
N MET A 1 -69.66 -13.89 -2.41
CA MET A 1 -70.05 -13.98 -0.98
C MET A 1 -69.32 -15.12 -0.24
N LYS A 2 -68.14 -15.55 -0.66
CA LYS A 2 -67.32 -16.54 0.07
C LYS A 2 -65.94 -16.02 0.51
N ARG A 3 -65.60 -14.77 0.21
CA ARG A 3 -64.31 -14.17 0.56
C ARG A 3 -64.33 -13.22 1.79
N ILE A 4 -65.55 -12.89 2.27
CA ILE A 4 -65.72 -11.97 3.45
C ILE A 4 -65.78 -12.74 4.77
N LEU A 5 -66.05 -14.06 4.74
CA LEU A 5 -66.13 -14.87 5.96
C LEU A 5 -64.77 -15.42 6.48
N THR A 6 -63.73 -15.34 5.65
CA THR A 6 -62.37 -15.85 6.04
C THR A 6 -61.58 -14.77 6.78
N ALA A 7 -61.87 -13.49 6.57
CA ALA A 7 -61.14 -12.38 7.25
C ALA A 7 -61.61 -12.18 8.73
N ILE A 8 -62.86 -12.59 9.05
CA ILE A 8 -63.39 -12.45 10.44
C ILE A 8 -62.96 -13.63 11.33
N ALA A 9 -62.59 -14.75 10.77
CA ALA A 9 -62.10 -15.90 11.53
C ALA A 9 -60.64 -15.74 11.97
N PHE A 10 -59.86 -14.86 11.39
CA PHE A 10 -58.48 -14.63 11.74
C PHE A 10 -58.28 -13.69 12.94
N CYS A 11 -59.25 -12.78 13.18
CA CYS A 11 -59.25 -11.90 14.36
C CYS A 11 -59.64 -12.57 15.68
N ALA A 12 -60.18 -13.81 15.66
CA ALA A 12 -60.72 -14.47 16.85
C ALA A 12 -59.77 -15.50 17.51
N ILE A 13 -58.62 -15.78 16.85
CA ILE A 13 -57.63 -16.77 17.41
C ILE A 13 -56.44 -16.09 18.13
N ILE A 14 -56.38 -14.74 18.09
CA ILE A 14 -55.28 -14.00 18.74
C ILE A 14 -55.53 -13.69 20.22
N ALA A 15 -56.64 -14.13 20.80
CA ALA A 15 -56.99 -13.88 22.20
C ALA A 15 -56.43 -14.94 23.19
N GLY A 16 -55.41 -15.70 22.85
CA GLY A 16 -54.95 -16.83 23.66
C GLY A 16 -53.46 -16.95 23.96
N CYS A 17 -52.61 -15.99 23.61
CA CYS A 17 -51.22 -15.92 24.12
C CYS A 17 -50.74 -14.48 24.00
N ALA A 18 -51.15 -13.64 24.96
CA ALA A 18 -50.61 -12.29 25.06
C ALA A 18 -49.19 -12.35 25.60
N LYS A 19 -48.22 -12.28 24.68
CA LYS A 19 -46.94 -11.62 24.97
C LYS A 19 -46.89 -10.38 24.07
N ASP A 20 -46.80 -9.26 24.75
CA ASP A 20 -46.76 -7.87 24.31
C ASP A 20 -46.50 -7.66 22.84
N ASN A 21 -47.54 -7.29 22.08
CA ASN A 21 -47.38 -6.64 20.76
C ASN A 21 -46.89 -5.21 21.03
N ASP A 22 -45.59 -5.00 20.99
CA ASP A 22 -45.00 -3.66 21.08
C ASP A 22 -45.33 -2.89 19.80
N VAL A 23 -46.35 -2.05 19.84
CA VAL A 23 -46.59 -1.01 18.85
C VAL A 23 -45.72 0.18 19.29
N LEU A 24 -44.50 0.29 18.71
CA LEU A 24 -43.67 1.46 18.98
C LEU A 24 -43.94 2.54 17.92
N PRO A 25 -44.29 3.77 18.34
CA PRO A 25 -44.32 4.90 17.42
C PRO A 25 -42.89 5.24 17.01
N THR A 26 -42.61 5.21 15.70
CA THR A 26 -41.33 5.67 15.15
C THR A 26 -41.37 7.20 15.00
N THR A 27 -40.25 7.83 15.31
CA THR A 27 -40.02 9.25 15.06
C THR A 27 -40.09 9.54 13.58
N ASP A 28 -40.99 10.40 13.15
CA ASP A 28 -41.18 11.15 11.92
C ASP A 28 -42.14 10.65 10.84
N ASN A 29 -42.46 9.36 10.65
CA ASN A 29 -43.30 8.95 9.51
C ASN A 29 -44.69 8.36 9.82
N ASN A 30 -45.16 8.35 11.05
CA ASN A 30 -46.45 7.78 11.47
C ASN A 30 -46.76 6.34 10.98
N ILE A 31 -45.75 5.57 10.59
CA ILE A 31 -45.90 4.18 10.15
C ILE A 31 -45.80 3.29 11.40
N LYS A 32 -46.85 2.56 11.67
CA LYS A 32 -46.85 1.52 12.70
C LYS A 32 -46.40 0.20 12.10
N VAL A 33 -45.48 -0.48 12.75
CA VAL A 33 -44.99 -1.80 12.34
C VAL A 33 -45.49 -2.85 13.34
N VAL A 34 -46.21 -3.84 12.83
CA VAL A 34 -46.65 -5.01 13.59
C VAL A 34 -45.84 -6.21 13.12
N PHE A 35 -45.19 -6.88 14.06
CA PHE A 35 -44.33 -8.02 13.76
C PHE A 35 -44.31 -9.03 14.88
N GLU A 36 -43.97 -10.24 14.55
CA GLU A 36 -43.62 -11.31 15.47
C GLU A 36 -42.40 -12.06 14.94
N ILE A 37 -41.39 -12.30 15.76
CA ILE A 37 -40.22 -13.07 15.39
C ILE A 37 -40.23 -14.36 16.24
N SER A 38 -40.23 -15.49 15.56
CA SER A 38 -40.30 -16.78 16.25
C SER A 38 -39.02 -17.07 17.04
N ASP A 39 -39.16 -17.44 18.30
CA ASP A 39 -38.07 -17.96 19.11
C ASP A 39 -37.52 -19.31 18.59
N LYS A 40 -38.30 -19.99 17.74
CA LYS A 40 -37.92 -21.23 17.05
C LYS A 40 -37.25 -20.92 15.72
N ALA A 41 -36.14 -20.18 15.74
CA ALA A 41 -35.28 -20.15 14.58
C ALA A 41 -34.80 -21.60 14.33
N GLY A 42 -34.64 -21.95 13.06
CA GLY A 42 -34.15 -23.27 12.65
C GLY A 42 -32.68 -23.51 13.00
N PHE A 43 -32.38 -23.30 14.29
CA PHE A 43 -31.13 -23.75 14.88
C PHE A 43 -31.20 -25.28 14.90
N GLY A 44 -30.70 -25.89 13.82
CA GLY A 44 -30.75 -27.35 13.68
C GLY A 44 -30.10 -28.07 14.87
N ALA A 45 -30.63 -29.20 15.22
CA ALA A 45 -30.00 -30.12 16.17
C ALA A 45 -28.66 -30.73 15.62
N ASP A 46 -28.18 -30.18 14.52
CA ASP A 46 -26.93 -30.54 13.89
C ASP A 46 -25.76 -29.94 14.67
N THR A 47 -24.86 -30.79 15.10
CA THR A 47 -23.62 -30.45 15.84
C THR A 47 -22.67 -29.49 15.08
N LYS A 48 -23.07 -28.99 13.93
CA LYS A 48 -22.34 -28.07 13.04
C LYS A 48 -22.89 -26.65 13.02
N SER A 49 -23.97 -26.36 13.79
CA SER A 49 -24.48 -25.01 13.93
C SER A 49 -23.69 -24.25 14.99
N VAL A 50 -23.12 -23.13 14.61
CA VAL A 50 -22.36 -22.24 15.53
C VAL A 50 -23.27 -21.53 16.50
N LYS A 51 -24.58 -21.51 16.24
CA LYS A 51 -25.59 -20.80 17.05
C LYS A 51 -26.77 -21.70 17.36
N THR A 52 -27.06 -21.82 18.62
CA THR A 52 -28.16 -22.65 19.14
C THR A 52 -29.34 -21.85 19.71
N ALA A 53 -29.20 -20.54 19.88
CA ALA A 53 -30.21 -19.61 20.37
C ALA A 53 -29.89 -18.18 20.02
N TRP A 54 -30.88 -17.30 20.10
CA TRP A 54 -30.69 -15.86 19.98
C TRP A 54 -29.83 -15.31 21.13
N ALA A 55 -28.96 -14.37 20.81
CA ALA A 55 -28.13 -13.69 21.79
C ALA A 55 -28.35 -12.17 21.75
N ALA A 56 -28.19 -11.51 22.85
CA ALA A 56 -28.28 -10.05 22.92
C ALA A 56 -27.35 -9.41 21.88
N GLY A 57 -27.87 -8.44 21.13
CA GLY A 57 -27.15 -7.80 20.03
C GLY A 57 -27.36 -8.44 18.65
N ASP A 58 -28.05 -9.58 18.55
CA ASP A 58 -28.42 -10.13 17.25
C ASP A 58 -29.36 -9.16 16.51
N GLN A 59 -29.22 -9.10 15.19
CA GLN A 59 -30.02 -8.22 14.34
C GLN A 59 -30.63 -8.99 13.17
N ILE A 60 -31.81 -8.56 12.76
CA ILE A 60 -32.49 -9.00 11.55
C ILE A 60 -32.75 -7.78 10.69
N LEU A 61 -32.36 -7.84 9.43
CA LEU A 61 -32.68 -6.85 8.41
C LEU A 61 -33.80 -7.38 7.52
N VAL A 62 -34.82 -6.57 7.28
CA VAL A 62 -35.96 -6.89 6.40
C VAL A 62 -35.97 -5.97 5.20
N VAL A 63 -36.08 -6.55 4.02
CA VAL A 63 -36.27 -5.87 2.74
C VAL A 63 -37.55 -6.35 2.09
N PHE A 64 -38.19 -5.49 1.28
CA PHE A 64 -39.53 -5.68 0.75
C PHE A 64 -39.53 -5.89 -0.76
N LYS A 65 -40.45 -6.72 -1.22
CA LYS A 65 -40.83 -6.92 -2.63
C LYS A 65 -42.30 -6.66 -2.78
N PRO A 66 -42.68 -5.48 -3.30
CA PRO A 66 -44.10 -5.20 -3.59
C PRO A 66 -44.73 -6.21 -4.57
N GLU A 67 -46.04 -6.42 -4.47
CA GLU A 67 -46.74 -7.33 -5.36
C GLU A 67 -46.55 -6.92 -6.86
N GLY A 68 -46.10 -7.87 -7.67
CA GLY A 68 -45.76 -7.65 -9.08
C GLY A 68 -44.47 -6.89 -9.36
N GLY A 69 -43.72 -6.51 -8.31
CA GLY A 69 -42.45 -5.82 -8.37
C GLY A 69 -41.22 -6.71 -8.14
N THR A 70 -40.05 -6.06 -7.99
CA THR A 70 -38.80 -6.67 -7.57
C THR A 70 -38.47 -6.25 -6.13
N TYR A 71 -37.48 -6.89 -5.48
CA TYR A 71 -36.99 -6.44 -4.20
C TYR A 71 -36.44 -5.01 -4.29
N LEU A 72 -36.82 -4.17 -3.31
CA LEU A 72 -36.39 -2.78 -3.22
C LEU A 72 -34.96 -2.70 -2.67
N LEU A 73 -34.00 -3.31 -3.35
CA LEU A 73 -32.61 -3.43 -2.92
C LEU A 73 -31.78 -2.20 -3.30
N ALA A 74 -32.24 -1.39 -4.26
CA ALA A 74 -31.51 -0.25 -4.78
C ALA A 74 -31.37 0.92 -3.79
N ASP A 75 -32.25 0.96 -2.79
CA ASP A 75 -32.30 1.99 -1.77
C ASP A 75 -32.08 1.39 -0.35
N CYS A 76 -30.94 0.76 -0.15
CA CYS A 76 -30.62 0.04 1.10
C CYS A 76 -30.76 0.89 2.37
N ASP A 77 -30.63 2.21 2.24
CA ASP A 77 -30.85 3.17 3.32
C ASP A 77 -32.32 3.62 3.43
N ARG A 78 -33.20 3.14 2.53
CA ARG A 78 -34.61 3.47 2.46
C ARG A 78 -35.41 2.19 2.29
N ASN A 79 -36.62 2.17 2.83
CA ASN A 79 -37.54 1.03 2.69
C ASN A 79 -37.03 -0.27 3.33
N THR A 80 -36.31 -0.20 4.44
CA THR A 80 -35.86 -1.35 5.22
C THR A 80 -36.28 -1.24 6.68
N LEU A 81 -36.42 -2.39 7.34
CA LEU A 81 -36.56 -2.47 8.80
C LEU A 81 -35.40 -3.23 9.39
N ARG A 82 -34.92 -2.78 10.55
CA ARG A 82 -33.91 -3.49 11.31
C ARG A 82 -34.41 -3.80 12.72
N PHE A 83 -34.36 -5.04 13.10
CA PHE A 83 -34.71 -5.52 14.42
C PHE A 83 -33.46 -5.88 15.21
N SER A 84 -33.47 -5.70 16.53
CA SER A 84 -32.40 -6.10 17.43
C SER A 84 -32.94 -6.90 18.60
N TYR A 85 -32.26 -7.98 18.98
CA TYR A 85 -32.59 -8.79 20.15
C TYR A 85 -31.85 -8.28 21.37
N ASP A 86 -32.56 -8.00 22.45
CA ASP A 86 -31.98 -7.44 23.69
C ASP A 86 -31.54 -8.51 24.70
N GLY A 87 -31.71 -9.77 24.38
CA GLY A 87 -31.47 -10.93 25.25
C GLY A 87 -32.76 -11.53 25.83
N SER A 88 -33.91 -10.86 25.63
CA SER A 88 -35.22 -11.34 26.06
C SER A 88 -36.29 -11.24 25.00
N LYS A 89 -36.24 -10.20 24.16
CA LYS A 89 -37.21 -9.94 23.09
C LYS A 89 -36.56 -9.24 21.91
N TRP A 90 -37.26 -9.27 20.79
CA TRP A 90 -36.94 -8.50 19.59
C TRP A 90 -37.56 -7.13 19.63
N ASN A 91 -36.77 -6.11 19.33
CA ASN A 91 -37.21 -4.71 19.26
C ASN A 91 -36.94 -4.16 17.86
N LEU A 92 -37.82 -3.33 17.34
CA LEU A 92 -37.57 -2.56 16.12
C LEU A 92 -36.48 -1.52 16.43
N LYS A 93 -35.32 -1.65 15.80
CA LYS A 93 -34.18 -0.76 16.02
C LYS A 93 -34.22 0.44 15.08
N ASP A 94 -34.37 0.18 13.77
CA ASP A 94 -34.39 1.20 12.73
C ASP A 94 -35.59 0.98 11.81
N ASN A 95 -36.32 2.06 11.53
CA ASN A 95 -37.36 2.11 10.51
C ASN A 95 -36.95 3.13 9.43
N ASN A 96 -36.44 2.62 8.33
CA ASN A 96 -35.96 3.44 7.20
C ASN A 96 -37.00 3.55 6.08
N ILE A 97 -38.26 3.23 6.34
CA ILE A 97 -39.32 3.40 5.35
C ILE A 97 -39.65 4.88 5.21
N SER A 98 -39.11 5.50 4.16
CA SER A 98 -39.29 6.94 3.90
C SER A 98 -40.63 7.25 3.22
N ASP A 99 -41.16 6.28 2.46
CA ASP A 99 -42.43 6.40 1.71
C ASP A 99 -43.10 5.03 1.65
N ILE A 100 -44.13 4.86 2.45
CA ILE A 100 -44.92 3.62 2.51
C ILE A 100 -45.63 3.30 1.19
N SER A 101 -45.89 4.30 0.36
CA SER A 101 -46.57 4.09 -0.93
C SER A 101 -45.73 3.25 -1.90
N GLN A 102 -44.41 3.23 -1.74
CA GLN A 102 -43.50 2.40 -2.54
C GLN A 102 -43.64 0.90 -2.25
N LEU A 103 -44.20 0.56 -1.09
CA LEU A 103 -44.43 -0.81 -0.68
C LEU A 103 -45.81 -1.34 -1.23
N GLY A 104 -46.62 -0.50 -1.83
CA GLY A 104 -47.96 -0.88 -2.32
C GLY A 104 -48.90 -1.22 -1.16
N SER A 105 -49.89 -2.11 -1.43
CA SER A 105 -50.79 -2.61 -0.41
C SER A 105 -50.30 -3.89 0.28
N GLY A 106 -49.23 -4.49 -0.24
CA GLY A 106 -48.62 -5.71 0.30
C GLY A 106 -47.68 -6.35 -0.72
N GLY A 107 -47.14 -7.46 -0.35
CA GLY A 107 -46.17 -8.24 -1.12
C GLY A 107 -45.40 -9.24 -0.25
N ASN A 108 -44.21 -9.58 -0.69
CA ASN A 108 -43.33 -10.47 0.03
C ASN A 108 -42.18 -9.68 0.72
N TYR A 109 -41.62 -10.25 1.75
CA TYR A 109 -40.42 -9.69 2.38
C TYR A 109 -39.35 -10.75 2.58
N TRP A 110 -38.11 -10.29 2.60
CA TRP A 110 -36.95 -11.11 2.89
C TRP A 110 -36.29 -10.61 4.19
N ALA A 111 -36.21 -11.45 5.20
CA ALA A 111 -35.58 -11.19 6.47
C ALA A 111 -34.25 -11.95 6.54
N ILE A 112 -33.17 -11.28 6.88
CA ILE A 112 -31.84 -11.83 6.92
C ILE A 112 -31.22 -11.52 8.29
N HIS A 113 -30.65 -12.54 8.92
CA HIS A 113 -29.83 -12.43 10.12
C HIS A 113 -28.44 -12.98 9.83
N HIS A 114 -27.42 -12.23 10.21
CA HIS A 114 -26.09 -12.76 10.44
C HIS A 114 -25.61 -12.29 11.81
N ARG A 115 -24.85 -13.11 12.47
CA ARG A 115 -24.29 -12.74 13.77
C ARG A 115 -23.12 -11.81 13.55
N VAL A 116 -23.20 -10.68 14.22
CA VAL A 116 -22.15 -9.70 14.22
C VAL A 116 -21.85 -9.27 15.66
N SER A 117 -20.61 -9.34 16.02
CA SER A 117 -20.13 -8.65 17.23
C SER A 117 -19.56 -7.29 16.81
N GLY A 118 -20.36 -6.23 16.99
CA GLY A 118 -19.92 -4.86 16.67
C GLY A 118 -20.47 -4.37 15.32
N THR A 119 -20.20 -3.26 14.87
CA THR A 119 -20.60 -2.37 13.81
C THR A 119 -20.73 -2.91 12.36
N ASP A 120 -21.37 -4.05 12.12
CA ASP A 120 -21.35 -4.67 10.80
C ASP A 120 -22.62 -4.38 10.01
N ASP A 121 -22.45 -3.86 8.79
CA ASP A 121 -23.54 -3.52 7.91
C ASP A 121 -23.79 -4.61 6.87
N ILE A 122 -25.03 -5.10 6.80
CA ILE A 122 -25.51 -5.83 5.64
C ILE A 122 -25.79 -4.78 4.57
N ILE A 123 -25.10 -4.86 3.45
CA ILE A 123 -25.34 -3.98 2.30
C ILE A 123 -25.95 -4.79 1.17
N PHE A 124 -27.10 -4.31 0.69
CA PHE A 124 -27.72 -4.83 -0.52
C PHE A 124 -27.34 -3.91 -1.69
N ASN A 125 -26.82 -4.46 -2.75
CA ASN A 125 -26.47 -3.72 -3.95
C ASN A 125 -27.53 -3.87 -5.05
N VAL A 126 -27.58 -2.88 -5.94
CA VAL A 126 -28.58 -2.58 -6.98
C VAL A 126 -28.88 -3.71 -7.99
N SER A 127 -28.19 -4.85 -7.92
CA SER A 127 -28.34 -5.92 -8.91
C SER A 127 -28.41 -7.29 -8.26
N ASP A 128 -29.47 -7.57 -7.51
CA ASP A 128 -29.76 -8.88 -6.90
C ASP A 128 -28.57 -9.46 -6.09
N ARG A 129 -27.74 -8.59 -5.53
CA ARG A 129 -26.54 -8.96 -4.76
C ARG A 129 -26.72 -8.56 -3.31
N VAL A 130 -26.45 -9.50 -2.42
CA VAL A 130 -26.28 -9.23 -1.00
C VAL A 130 -24.78 -9.22 -0.71
N THR A 131 -24.28 -8.10 -0.24
CA THR A 131 -22.89 -8.00 0.26
C THR A 131 -22.93 -7.98 1.77
N LEU A 132 -22.28 -8.93 2.40
CA LEU A 132 -22.10 -8.94 3.84
C LEU A 132 -20.74 -8.32 4.14
N LYS A 133 -20.73 -7.04 4.51
CA LYS A 133 -19.48 -6.38 4.95
C LYS A 133 -19.04 -6.92 6.29
N ASN A 134 -17.71 -7.04 6.47
CA ASN A 134 -17.10 -7.48 7.73
C ASN A 134 -17.61 -8.82 8.25
N TYR A 135 -18.01 -9.73 7.38
CA TYR A 135 -18.49 -11.03 7.79
C TYR A 135 -17.35 -11.88 8.41
N LYS A 136 -17.38 -12.04 9.72
CA LYS A 136 -16.34 -12.76 10.49
C LYS A 136 -16.70 -14.22 10.79
N GLY A 137 -17.51 -14.82 9.95
CA GLY A 137 -18.03 -16.15 10.20
C GLY A 137 -19.18 -16.14 11.22
N GLY A 138 -20.15 -16.96 11.00
CA GLY A 138 -21.35 -17.06 11.83
C GLY A 138 -22.46 -17.72 11.06
N GLU A 139 -23.59 -17.94 11.73
CA GLU A 139 -24.75 -18.51 11.09
C GLU A 139 -25.49 -17.41 10.31
N LEU A 140 -25.73 -17.63 9.01
CA LEU A 140 -26.63 -16.85 8.23
C LEU A 140 -28.00 -17.52 8.26
N LEU A 141 -28.98 -16.79 8.75
CA LEU A 141 -30.39 -17.24 8.74
C LEU A 141 -31.19 -16.32 7.84
N GLU A 142 -32.18 -16.89 7.20
CA GLU A 142 -33.17 -16.15 6.39
C GLU A 142 -34.58 -16.71 6.66
N ASN A 143 -35.61 -15.90 6.37
CA ASN A 143 -36.97 -16.43 6.27
C ASN A 143 -37.12 -17.16 4.92
N ARG A 144 -38.34 -17.62 4.64
CA ARG A 144 -38.73 -18.10 3.31
C ARG A 144 -39.36 -16.92 2.53
N PRO A 145 -38.61 -16.21 1.67
CA PRO A 145 -39.07 -14.99 1.05
C PRO A 145 -40.35 -15.16 0.23
N ASP A 146 -40.49 -16.30 -0.47
CA ASP A 146 -41.63 -16.59 -1.31
C ASP A 146 -42.91 -16.99 -0.52
N GLU A 147 -42.75 -17.34 0.76
CA GLU A 147 -43.83 -17.71 1.68
C GLU A 147 -44.11 -16.64 2.74
N SER A 148 -43.32 -15.56 2.78
CA SER A 148 -43.41 -14.51 3.80
C SER A 148 -44.02 -13.26 3.22
N GLU A 149 -45.27 -12.96 3.63
CA GLU A 149 -46.08 -11.85 3.11
C GLU A 149 -46.16 -10.73 4.14
N TYR A 150 -46.28 -9.51 3.62
CA TYR A 150 -46.66 -8.34 4.41
C TYR A 150 -47.91 -7.68 3.81
N SER A 151 -48.60 -6.92 4.64
CA SER A 151 -49.76 -6.10 4.21
C SER A 151 -49.66 -4.70 4.81
N ILE A 152 -50.29 -3.74 4.13
CA ILE A 152 -50.37 -2.36 4.58
C ILE A 152 -51.82 -1.94 4.58
N GLU A 153 -52.34 -1.56 5.76
CA GLU A 153 -53.65 -0.98 5.96
C GLU A 153 -53.56 0.26 6.85
N GLU A 154 -54.10 1.39 6.44
CA GLU A 154 -54.16 2.64 7.21
C GLU A 154 -52.78 3.06 7.87
N ASN A 155 -51.70 2.97 7.11
CA ASN A 155 -50.32 3.20 7.57
C ASN A 155 -49.83 2.21 8.66
N VAL A 156 -50.44 1.07 8.76
CA VAL A 156 -49.94 -0.05 9.56
C VAL A 156 -49.34 -1.08 8.63
N LEU A 157 -48.03 -1.26 8.75
CA LEU A 157 -47.27 -2.32 8.09
C LEU A 157 -47.30 -3.56 8.96
N THR A 158 -47.94 -4.60 8.51
CA THR A 158 -48.00 -5.89 9.22
C THR A 158 -47.14 -6.92 8.51
N LEU A 159 -46.14 -7.44 9.21
CA LEU A 159 -45.37 -8.61 8.79
C LEU A 159 -46.01 -9.87 9.35
N GLY A 160 -46.05 -10.92 8.57
CA GLY A 160 -46.31 -12.25 9.12
C GLY A 160 -45.25 -12.65 10.15
N THR A 161 -45.49 -13.73 10.87
CA THR A 161 -44.49 -14.25 11.83
C THR A 161 -43.17 -14.54 11.09
N ILE A 162 -42.11 -13.87 11.47
CA ILE A 162 -40.77 -14.04 10.90
C ILE A 162 -40.17 -15.34 11.49
N ILE A 163 -40.09 -16.37 10.67
CA ILE A 163 -39.50 -17.64 11.04
C ILE A 163 -38.16 -17.74 10.33
N MET A 164 -37.08 -17.59 11.07
CA MET A 164 -35.73 -17.67 10.54
C MET A 164 -35.29 -19.14 10.42
N GLN A 165 -34.70 -19.47 9.33
CA GLN A 165 -34.13 -20.78 9.05
C GLN A 165 -32.76 -20.62 8.44
N LYS A 166 -31.99 -21.70 8.37
CA LYS A 166 -30.68 -21.69 7.72
C LYS A 166 -30.84 -21.22 6.28
N ALA A 167 -30.05 -20.23 5.87
CA ALA A 167 -30.15 -19.64 4.55
C ALA A 167 -29.95 -20.70 3.45
N SER A 168 -30.89 -20.76 2.51
CA SER A 168 -30.87 -21.76 1.43
C SER A 168 -29.81 -21.46 0.37
N ILE A 169 -29.44 -20.18 0.23
CA ILE A 169 -28.45 -19.72 -0.75
C ILE A 169 -27.00 -19.99 -0.34
N LEU A 170 -26.75 -20.39 0.89
CA LEU A 170 -25.40 -20.65 1.38
C LEU A 170 -25.26 -22.08 1.90
N ASP A 171 -24.28 -22.78 1.33
CA ASP A 171 -23.88 -24.08 1.83
C ASP A 171 -22.81 -23.94 2.90
N LEU A 172 -23.06 -24.54 4.07
CA LEU A 172 -22.09 -24.60 5.16
C LEU A 172 -21.22 -25.85 4.99
N PHE A 173 -19.91 -25.68 5.07
CA PHE A 173 -18.98 -26.79 5.21
C PHE A 173 -17.83 -26.40 6.14
N GLN A 174 -17.17 -27.38 6.71
CA GLN A 174 -16.08 -27.18 7.65
C GLN A 174 -14.78 -27.71 7.07
N LEU A 175 -13.72 -26.92 7.22
CA LEU A 175 -12.36 -27.34 6.87
C LEU A 175 -11.51 -27.36 8.15
N SER A 176 -10.74 -28.42 8.35
CA SER A 176 -9.74 -28.47 9.42
C SER A 176 -8.33 -28.56 8.84
N VAL A 177 -7.39 -27.86 9.48
CA VAL A 177 -5.96 -27.87 9.14
C VAL A 177 -5.20 -28.35 10.38
N PRO A 178 -4.68 -29.59 10.34
CA PRO A 178 -3.87 -30.09 11.44
C PRO A 178 -2.53 -29.37 11.59
N ASP A 179 -2.00 -29.37 12.79
CA ASP A 179 -0.68 -28.87 13.13
C ASP A 179 -0.43 -27.40 12.77
N LEU A 180 -1.49 -26.59 12.67
CA LEU A 180 -1.37 -25.16 12.46
C LEU A 180 -0.90 -24.50 13.77
N PRO A 181 0.19 -23.71 13.78
CA PRO A 181 0.66 -23.01 14.97
C PRO A 181 -0.40 -22.09 15.57
N GLU A 182 -0.36 -21.89 16.88
CA GLU A 182 -1.31 -21.01 17.58
C GLU A 182 -1.09 -19.54 17.17
N LYS A 183 -1.99 -19.04 16.32
CA LYS A 183 -2.03 -17.65 15.80
C LYS A 183 -3.45 -17.32 15.33
N ASP A 184 -3.69 -16.03 15.04
CA ASP A 184 -4.94 -15.58 14.40
C ASP A 184 -4.94 -15.93 12.90
N TRP A 185 -5.23 -17.18 12.60
CA TRP A 185 -5.29 -17.64 11.22
C TRP A 185 -6.61 -17.29 10.56
N LYS A 186 -6.51 -16.80 9.34
CA LYS A 186 -7.61 -16.56 8.42
C LYS A 186 -7.47 -17.48 7.23
N MET A 187 -8.60 -18.05 6.76
CA MET A 187 -8.60 -18.88 5.56
C MET A 187 -9.51 -18.30 4.50
N TYR A 188 -9.01 -18.27 3.28
CA TYR A 188 -9.76 -17.92 2.07
C TYR A 188 -9.80 -19.11 1.14
N ILE A 189 -10.91 -19.28 0.41
CA ILE A 189 -11.04 -20.29 -0.64
C ILE A 189 -11.25 -19.57 -1.95
N CYS A 190 -10.36 -19.84 -2.91
CA CYS A 190 -10.48 -19.37 -4.27
C CYS A 190 -10.75 -20.55 -5.21
N THR A 191 -11.36 -20.28 -6.35
CA THR A 191 -11.44 -21.23 -7.46
C THR A 191 -10.49 -20.79 -8.57
N ASP A 192 -9.79 -21.76 -9.17
CA ASP A 192 -8.88 -21.53 -10.27
C ASP A 192 -9.66 -21.58 -11.60
N ASN A 193 -10.16 -20.44 -12.05
CA ASN A 193 -10.82 -20.31 -13.36
C ASN A 193 -9.91 -19.69 -14.42
N MET A 194 -8.64 -19.45 -14.11
CA MET A 194 -7.69 -18.88 -15.05
C MET A 194 -6.44 -19.72 -15.14
N PRO A 195 -5.83 -19.88 -16.34
CA PRO A 195 -4.54 -20.51 -16.47
C PRO A 195 -3.52 -19.69 -15.68
N LEU A 196 -3.13 -20.18 -14.51
CA LEU A 196 -2.14 -19.58 -13.66
C LEU A 196 -0.76 -19.93 -14.23
N ASN A 197 -0.20 -19.01 -15.01
CA ASN A 197 1.21 -19.12 -15.39
C ASN A 197 2.13 -18.90 -14.18
N ASP A 198 1.64 -18.20 -13.14
CA ASP A 198 2.29 -18.06 -11.84
C ASP A 198 1.22 -17.84 -10.76
N PRO A 199 0.86 -18.89 -10.00
CA PRO A 199 -0.11 -18.79 -8.91
C PRO A 199 0.28 -17.79 -7.83
N ASN A 200 1.59 -17.62 -7.57
CA ASN A 200 2.09 -16.74 -6.53
C ASN A 200 1.80 -15.27 -6.84
N VAL A 201 1.95 -14.86 -8.10
CA VAL A 201 1.73 -13.46 -8.52
C VAL A 201 0.26 -13.08 -8.46
N ARG A 202 -0.64 -14.00 -8.84
CA ARG A 202 -2.07 -13.69 -8.90
C ARG A 202 -2.75 -13.70 -7.55
N LEU A 203 -2.47 -14.66 -6.70
CA LEU A 203 -3.03 -14.69 -5.35
C LEU A 203 -2.58 -13.47 -4.53
N SER A 204 -1.32 -13.08 -4.61
CA SER A 204 -0.85 -11.88 -3.94
C SER A 204 -1.47 -10.59 -4.51
N GLN A 205 -1.75 -10.51 -5.81
CA GLN A 205 -2.46 -9.38 -6.42
C GLN A 205 -3.92 -9.30 -5.97
N TYR A 206 -4.60 -10.43 -5.79
CA TYR A 206 -5.97 -10.46 -5.29
C TYR A 206 -6.06 -10.13 -3.80
N LEU A 207 -5.12 -10.62 -2.99
CA LEU A 207 -5.12 -10.40 -1.55
C LEU A 207 -4.51 -9.04 -1.14
N SER A 208 -3.72 -8.40 -2.01
CA SER A 208 -3.09 -7.10 -1.76
C SER A 208 -3.77 -5.92 -2.46
N LYS A 209 -4.79 -6.14 -3.28
CA LYS A 209 -5.45 -5.06 -4.01
C LYS A 209 -6.46 -4.40 -3.09
N GLU A 210 -6.08 -3.26 -2.51
CA GLU A 210 -7.01 -2.34 -1.85
C GLU A 210 -8.23 -2.09 -2.73
N GLY A 211 -9.42 -2.37 -2.19
CA GLY A 211 -10.71 -2.09 -2.84
C GLY A 211 -11.35 -3.23 -3.63
N MET A 212 -10.74 -4.41 -3.78
CA MET A 212 -11.42 -5.56 -4.40
C MET A 212 -12.03 -6.52 -3.39
N ILE A 213 -11.49 -6.60 -2.19
CA ILE A 213 -12.05 -7.37 -1.07
C ILE A 213 -11.68 -6.62 0.20
N GLU A 214 -12.62 -5.85 0.72
CA GLU A 214 -12.53 -5.40 2.09
C GLU A 214 -12.65 -6.63 2.99
N GLU A 215 -11.91 -6.64 4.07
CA GLU A 215 -11.87 -7.75 5.02
C GLU A 215 -13.29 -8.07 5.49
N GLY A 216 -13.82 -9.22 5.10
CA GLY A 216 -15.15 -9.67 5.51
C GLY A 216 -16.27 -9.55 4.48
N ASP A 217 -16.00 -9.08 3.28
CA ASP A 217 -17.04 -9.00 2.25
C ASP A 217 -17.30 -10.36 1.59
N ILE A 218 -18.57 -10.79 1.57
CA ILE A 218 -19.04 -11.93 0.80
C ILE A 218 -19.97 -11.39 -0.29
N TYR A 219 -19.62 -11.67 -1.54
CA TYR A 219 -20.44 -11.35 -2.69
C TYR A 219 -21.34 -12.52 -3.06
N LEU A 220 -22.63 -12.35 -2.87
CA LEU A 220 -23.65 -13.33 -3.28
C LEU A 220 -24.25 -12.86 -4.62
N ASN A 221 -24.00 -13.57 -5.69
CA ASN A 221 -24.58 -13.26 -7.01
C ASN A 221 -25.50 -14.40 -7.43
N SER A 222 -26.79 -14.08 -7.62
CA SER A 222 -27.82 -15.08 -7.97
C SER A 222 -27.97 -15.32 -9.48
N THR A 223 -27.44 -14.46 -10.36
CA THR A 223 -27.83 -14.47 -11.79
C THR A 223 -26.69 -14.61 -12.79
N GLU A 224 -25.47 -14.33 -12.44
CA GLU A 224 -24.33 -14.50 -13.36
C GLU A 224 -23.27 -15.39 -12.71
N GLY A 225 -22.98 -16.54 -13.27
CA GLY A 225 -22.02 -17.55 -12.78
C GLY A 225 -20.56 -17.11 -12.57
N TYR A 226 -20.34 -15.85 -12.25
CA TYR A 226 -19.09 -15.27 -11.83
C TYR A 226 -19.14 -15.02 -10.32
N CYS A 227 -19.03 -16.07 -9.52
CA CYS A 227 -18.55 -15.85 -8.16
C CYS A 227 -17.19 -15.21 -8.26
N ALA A 228 -16.99 -14.03 -7.64
CA ALA A 228 -15.67 -13.56 -7.33
C ALA A 228 -14.90 -14.73 -6.70
N ASN A 229 -13.68 -14.94 -7.11
CA ASN A 229 -12.90 -16.15 -6.86
C ASN A 229 -12.63 -16.47 -5.38
N ILE A 230 -13.23 -15.76 -4.43
CA ILE A 230 -13.09 -15.96 -2.99
C ILE A 230 -14.43 -16.36 -2.40
N MET A 231 -14.44 -17.56 -1.84
CA MET A 231 -15.65 -18.25 -1.37
C MET A 231 -15.91 -18.11 0.12
N GLY A 232 -15.05 -17.47 0.90
CA GLY A 232 -15.32 -17.27 2.30
C GLY A 232 -14.09 -17.01 3.17
N TYR A 233 -14.35 -16.41 4.31
CA TYR A 233 -13.39 -16.04 5.31
C TYR A 233 -13.87 -16.47 6.70
N TYR A 234 -12.95 -16.97 7.54
CA TYR A 234 -13.20 -17.21 8.95
C TYR A 234 -11.93 -17.02 9.79
N SER A 235 -12.09 -16.34 10.92
CA SER A 235 -11.06 -16.33 11.95
C SER A 235 -11.31 -17.53 12.89
N PRO A 236 -10.37 -18.46 13.09
CA PRO A 236 -10.58 -19.62 13.92
C PRO A 236 -10.83 -19.20 15.37
N GLY A 237 -11.80 -19.84 15.97
CA GLY A 237 -11.84 -19.93 17.42
C GLY A 237 -10.71 -20.84 17.94
N VAL A 238 -10.65 -21.03 19.26
CA VAL A 238 -9.70 -21.93 19.92
C VAL A 238 -9.71 -23.32 19.24
N PRO A 239 -8.53 -23.91 18.94
CA PRO A 239 -8.45 -25.21 18.32
C PRO A 239 -9.20 -26.28 19.14
N ASN A 240 -10.00 -27.10 18.48
CA ASN A 240 -10.52 -28.33 19.05
C ASN A 240 -9.51 -29.43 18.76
N ASP A 241 -9.01 -30.10 19.80
CA ASP A 241 -8.10 -31.25 19.72
C ASP A 241 -6.82 -31.05 18.89
N GLY A 242 -6.27 -29.80 18.87
CA GLY A 242 -5.03 -29.50 18.16
C GLY A 242 -5.17 -29.17 16.66
N ASP A 243 -6.38 -29.26 16.12
CA ASP A 243 -6.66 -28.91 14.73
C ASP A 243 -7.43 -27.57 14.67
N TYR A 244 -7.00 -26.64 13.81
CA TYR A 244 -7.78 -25.45 13.51
C TYR A 244 -8.93 -25.78 12.58
N SER A 245 -10.12 -25.28 12.91
CA SER A 245 -11.33 -25.48 12.12
C SER A 245 -11.88 -24.17 11.58
N PHE A 246 -12.17 -24.15 10.29
CA PHE A 246 -12.71 -23.02 9.55
C PHE A 246 -14.09 -23.40 9.00
N VAL A 247 -15.08 -22.55 9.23
CA VAL A 247 -16.46 -22.78 8.74
C VAL A 247 -16.73 -21.84 7.59
N PHE A 248 -17.05 -22.40 6.43
CA PHE A 248 -17.32 -21.65 5.22
C PHE A 248 -18.77 -21.77 4.80
N ARG A 249 -19.22 -20.70 4.15
CA ARG A 249 -20.45 -20.69 3.39
C ARG A 249 -20.10 -20.45 1.94
N SER A 250 -20.51 -21.33 1.07
CA SER A 250 -20.40 -21.12 -0.36
C SER A 250 -21.78 -20.87 -0.94
N CYS A 251 -21.89 -19.96 -1.89
CA CYS A 251 -23.00 -20.05 -2.83
C CYS A 251 -22.83 -21.35 -3.61
N ALA A 252 -23.92 -22.10 -3.76
CA ALA A 252 -23.91 -23.30 -4.58
C ALA A 252 -23.44 -22.94 -6.00
N TYR A 253 -22.19 -23.26 -6.29
CA TYR A 253 -21.63 -23.03 -7.62
C TYR A 253 -22.11 -24.19 -8.52
N ALA A 254 -23.09 -23.91 -9.35
CA ALA A 254 -23.41 -24.79 -10.46
C ALA A 254 -22.24 -24.69 -11.45
N ALA A 255 -21.41 -25.73 -11.49
CA ALA A 255 -20.37 -25.86 -12.49
C ALA A 255 -20.99 -25.73 -13.88
N SER A 256 -20.68 -24.64 -14.60
CA SER A 256 -21.09 -24.55 -15.99
C SER A 256 -20.29 -25.54 -16.82
N SER A 257 -20.94 -26.17 -17.78
CA SER A 257 -20.38 -27.24 -18.63
C SER A 257 -19.26 -26.77 -19.58
N ASN A 258 -18.85 -25.49 -19.54
CA ASN A 258 -17.86 -24.88 -20.45
C ASN A 258 -16.54 -24.53 -19.77
N GLU A 259 -16.22 -25.09 -18.63
CA GLU A 259 -15.10 -24.63 -17.84
C GLU A 259 -13.79 -25.37 -18.12
N SER A 260 -12.71 -24.58 -18.12
CA SER A 260 -11.35 -24.94 -18.50
C SER A 260 -10.73 -26.11 -17.69
N LYS A 261 -9.76 -26.76 -18.31
CA LYS A 261 -9.11 -28.01 -18.03
C LYS A 261 -8.51 -28.20 -16.62
N ASP A 262 -8.34 -27.16 -15.81
CA ASP A 262 -7.57 -27.22 -14.57
C ASP A 262 -8.26 -26.57 -13.38
N GLN A 263 -9.54 -26.91 -13.17
CA GLN A 263 -10.24 -26.37 -12.02
C GLN A 263 -9.75 -26.98 -10.72
N ALA A 264 -9.33 -26.09 -9.81
CA ALA A 264 -8.92 -26.48 -8.49
C ALA A 264 -9.54 -25.56 -7.44
N TYR A 265 -9.71 -26.06 -6.24
CA TYR A 265 -9.82 -25.22 -5.05
C TYR A 265 -8.43 -24.78 -4.62
N ILE A 266 -8.29 -23.50 -4.29
CA ILE A 266 -7.08 -22.95 -3.71
C ILE A 266 -7.44 -22.49 -2.30
N PHE A 267 -6.93 -23.20 -1.31
CA PHE A 267 -7.09 -22.85 0.09
C PHE A 267 -5.94 -21.94 0.50
N CYS A 268 -6.23 -20.73 0.92
CA CYS A 268 -5.23 -19.74 1.34
C CYS A 268 -5.33 -19.52 2.84
N LEU A 269 -4.22 -19.61 3.55
CA LEU A 269 -4.07 -19.31 4.97
C LEU A 269 -3.22 -18.07 5.15
N THR A 270 -3.61 -17.16 6.03
CA THR A 270 -2.76 -16.03 6.43
C THR A 270 -2.84 -15.78 7.92
N ASP A 271 -1.72 -15.40 8.53
CA ASP A 271 -1.63 -14.90 9.89
C ASP A 271 -1.54 -13.35 9.95
N GLY A 272 -1.87 -12.68 8.82
CA GLY A 272 -1.73 -11.22 8.65
C GLY A 272 -0.34 -10.78 8.21
N THR A 273 0.66 -11.68 8.23
CA THR A 273 2.04 -11.43 7.80
C THR A 273 2.40 -12.28 6.60
N ASP A 274 2.16 -13.56 6.70
CA ASP A 274 2.49 -14.56 5.70
C ASP A 274 1.21 -15.14 5.09
N ILE A 275 1.29 -15.52 3.81
CA ILE A 275 0.22 -16.20 3.09
C ILE A 275 0.76 -17.53 2.60
N TYR A 276 -0.04 -18.57 2.83
CA TYR A 276 0.23 -19.93 2.37
C TYR A 276 -0.94 -20.43 1.56
N TYR A 277 -0.70 -21.26 0.55
CA TYR A 277 -1.78 -21.87 -0.22
C TYR A 277 -1.58 -23.37 -0.40
N TYR A 278 -2.70 -24.05 -0.49
CA TYR A 278 -2.80 -25.46 -0.90
C TYR A 278 -3.76 -25.55 -2.08
N ARG A 279 -3.29 -26.16 -3.19
CA ARG A 279 -4.09 -26.37 -4.40
C ARG A 279 -4.65 -27.78 -4.41
N LYS A 280 -5.97 -27.92 -4.44
CA LYS A 280 -6.68 -29.20 -4.56
C LYS A 280 -7.40 -29.27 -5.90
N PRO A 281 -6.96 -30.10 -6.85
CA PRO A 281 -7.70 -30.33 -8.09
C PRO A 281 -9.13 -30.81 -7.78
N ARG A 282 -10.10 -30.31 -8.55
CA ARG A 282 -11.51 -30.69 -8.41
C ARG A 282 -11.87 -31.92 -9.20
N GLY A 283 -11.08 -32.27 -10.23
CA GLY A 283 -11.37 -33.40 -11.09
C GLY A 283 -10.29 -33.63 -12.13
N THR A 284 -10.59 -34.59 -13.01
CA THR A 284 -9.72 -35.01 -14.12
C THR A 284 -10.35 -34.62 -15.45
N TRP A 285 -9.57 -34.01 -16.34
CA TRP A 285 -9.95 -33.72 -17.72
C TRP A 285 -9.61 -34.91 -18.65
N ASP A 286 -10.61 -35.41 -19.37
CA ASP A 286 -10.43 -36.56 -20.29
C ASP A 286 -10.14 -36.16 -21.76
N GLY A 287 -10.10 -34.86 -22.05
CA GLY A 287 -9.96 -34.32 -23.40
C GLY A 287 -11.25 -33.68 -23.94
N SER A 288 -12.40 -33.92 -23.33
CA SER A 288 -13.70 -33.41 -23.73
C SER A 288 -14.52 -32.85 -22.56
N GLN A 289 -14.39 -33.43 -21.36
CA GLN A 289 -15.12 -33.03 -20.17
C GLN A 289 -14.31 -33.21 -18.89
N VAL A 290 -14.69 -32.49 -17.85
CA VAL A 290 -14.12 -32.66 -16.49
C VAL A 290 -15.00 -33.66 -15.71
N THR A 291 -14.36 -34.70 -15.19
CA THR A 291 -14.97 -35.58 -14.17
C THR A 291 -14.54 -35.03 -12.81
N PHE A 292 -15.49 -34.57 -12.02
CA PHE A 292 -15.22 -33.99 -10.69
C PHE A 292 -15.06 -35.11 -9.63
N ASP A 293 -13.85 -35.22 -9.09
CA ASP A 293 -13.51 -36.18 -8.02
C ASP A 293 -13.70 -35.57 -6.62
N PHE A 294 -13.67 -34.25 -6.53
CA PHE A 294 -13.74 -33.49 -5.29
C PHE A 294 -14.62 -32.25 -5.42
N THR A 295 -15.65 -32.18 -4.60
CA THR A 295 -16.55 -31.04 -4.50
C THR A 295 -16.81 -30.73 -3.03
N LEU A 296 -16.68 -29.45 -2.65
CA LEU A 296 -17.09 -28.99 -1.33
C LEU A 296 -18.63 -29.03 -1.27
N THR A 297 -19.15 -29.88 -0.39
CA THR A 297 -20.57 -30.14 -0.29
C THR A 297 -21.10 -29.63 1.05
N LYS A 298 -22.31 -29.12 1.02
CA LYS A 298 -23.07 -28.69 2.19
C LYS A 298 -23.04 -29.75 3.30
N ASP A 299 -22.95 -29.29 4.53
CA ASP A 299 -23.02 -30.08 5.76
C ASP A 299 -21.93 -31.16 5.89
N LYS A 300 -20.81 -31.00 5.20
CA LYS A 300 -19.65 -31.88 5.31
C LYS A 300 -18.45 -31.20 5.96
N ALA A 301 -17.66 -32.01 6.65
CA ALA A 301 -16.36 -31.63 7.17
C ALA A 301 -15.26 -32.29 6.33
N TYR A 302 -14.23 -31.53 6.03
CA TYR A 302 -13.07 -31.93 5.24
C TYR A 302 -11.81 -31.69 6.05
N LYS A 303 -10.88 -32.64 6.03
CA LYS A 303 -9.56 -32.48 6.60
C LYS A 303 -8.57 -32.13 5.49
N LEU A 304 -7.97 -30.98 5.58
CA LEU A 304 -6.89 -30.54 4.70
C LEU A 304 -5.56 -31.16 5.14
N PRO A 305 -4.51 -31.12 4.30
CA PRO A 305 -3.19 -31.58 4.69
C PRO A 305 -2.67 -30.86 5.93
N SER A 306 -1.86 -31.58 6.74
CA SER A 306 -1.14 -30.98 7.86
C SER A 306 -0.30 -29.78 7.41
N PHE A 307 -0.30 -28.70 8.20
CA PHE A 307 0.46 -27.49 7.90
C PHE A 307 1.97 -27.72 7.94
N THR A 308 2.42 -28.68 8.75
CA THR A 308 3.85 -29.05 8.86
C THR A 308 4.35 -29.90 7.69
N GLY A 309 3.47 -30.30 6.79
CA GLY A 309 3.83 -31.05 5.59
C GLY A 309 4.31 -30.14 4.45
N ASP A 310 4.71 -30.74 3.33
CA ASP A 310 5.18 -30.09 2.12
C ASP A 310 4.05 -29.60 1.18
N LYS A 311 2.80 -29.70 1.60
CA LYS A 311 1.62 -29.44 0.76
C LYS A 311 1.24 -27.94 0.71
N TRP A 312 1.61 -27.20 1.73
CA TRP A 312 1.35 -25.77 1.80
C TRP A 312 2.52 -24.98 1.26
N THR A 313 2.27 -24.18 0.24
CA THR A 313 3.28 -23.32 -0.39
C THR A 313 3.14 -21.88 0.15
N LYS A 314 4.23 -21.34 0.69
CA LYS A 314 4.28 -19.94 1.10
C LYS A 314 4.26 -19.04 -0.12
N ILE A 315 3.33 -18.10 -0.17
CA ILE A 315 3.31 -17.05 -1.19
C ILE A 315 4.30 -15.98 -0.74
N THR A 316 5.33 -15.76 -1.52
CA THR A 316 6.13 -14.56 -1.41
C THR A 316 5.41 -13.45 -2.17
N ALA A 317 5.03 -12.38 -1.47
CA ALA A 317 4.49 -11.20 -2.14
C ALA A 317 5.43 -10.78 -3.28
N PRO A 318 4.91 -10.44 -4.47
CA PRO A 318 5.78 -10.03 -5.56
C PRO A 318 6.48 -8.75 -5.14
N TYR A 319 7.82 -8.79 -5.16
CA TYR A 319 8.61 -7.59 -4.94
C TYR A 319 8.25 -6.53 -5.97
N THR A 320 7.93 -5.33 -5.52
CA THR A 320 7.80 -4.17 -6.42
C THR A 320 9.14 -3.91 -7.09
N ASP A 321 9.20 -4.00 -8.42
CA ASP A 321 10.44 -3.77 -9.18
C ASP A 321 10.67 -2.28 -9.38
N LEU A 322 11.73 -1.75 -8.75
CA LEU A 322 12.14 -0.35 -8.85
C LEU A 322 12.96 -0.05 -10.12
N SER A 323 13.33 -1.09 -10.88
CA SER A 323 14.09 -0.99 -12.11
C SER A 323 13.46 -1.77 -13.28
N PRO A 324 12.15 -1.60 -13.55
CA PRO A 324 11.48 -2.38 -14.57
C PRO A 324 12.12 -2.17 -15.95
N ALA A 325 12.08 -3.20 -16.78
CA ALA A 325 12.52 -3.07 -18.17
C ALA A 325 11.46 -2.32 -19.00
N VAL A 326 11.89 -1.32 -19.74
CA VAL A 326 11.07 -0.62 -20.73
C VAL A 326 11.76 -0.77 -22.09
N ALA A 327 11.05 -1.35 -23.08
CA ALA A 327 11.59 -1.68 -24.38
C ALA A 327 12.92 -2.49 -24.30
N GLY A 328 13.00 -3.43 -23.36
CA GLY A 328 14.17 -4.28 -23.15
C GLY A 328 15.32 -3.66 -22.34
N VAL A 329 15.22 -2.39 -21.96
CA VAL A 329 16.22 -1.67 -21.16
C VAL A 329 15.75 -1.52 -19.72
N TYR A 330 16.53 -2.03 -18.77
CA TYR A 330 16.25 -1.85 -17.33
C TYR A 330 16.45 -0.40 -16.91
N LYS A 331 15.46 0.18 -16.24
CA LYS A 331 15.50 1.55 -15.70
C LYS A 331 16.24 1.60 -14.36
N THR A 332 17.52 1.21 -14.38
CA THR A 332 18.36 1.29 -13.19
C THR A 332 18.75 2.73 -12.85
N ALA A 333 19.00 3.00 -11.57
CA ALA A 333 19.46 4.28 -11.05
C ALA A 333 20.43 4.08 -9.88
N ASN A 334 21.01 5.14 -9.35
CA ASN A 334 21.80 5.09 -8.11
C ASN A 334 20.97 5.45 -6.88
N SER A 335 19.78 6.04 -7.09
CA SER A 335 18.78 6.27 -6.02
C SER A 335 17.43 5.71 -6.45
N TYR A 336 16.71 5.12 -5.51
CA TYR A 336 15.36 4.62 -5.69
C TYR A 336 14.43 5.26 -4.65
N ILE A 337 13.33 5.85 -5.11
CA ILE A 337 12.28 6.40 -4.25
C ILE A 337 11.35 5.26 -3.86
N VAL A 338 11.08 5.15 -2.55
CA VAL A 338 10.18 4.17 -1.96
C VAL A 338 9.15 4.91 -1.12
N SER A 339 7.91 4.94 -1.56
CA SER A 339 6.86 5.78 -0.97
C SER A 339 5.84 5.02 -0.12
N ALA A 340 6.04 3.72 0.08
CA ALA A 340 5.19 2.89 0.94
C ALA A 340 5.99 1.75 1.57
N ALA A 341 5.52 1.24 2.70
CA ALA A 341 6.04 0.00 3.26
C ALA A 341 5.75 -1.17 2.30
N GLY A 342 6.65 -2.15 2.23
CA GLY A 342 6.47 -3.31 1.37
C GLY A 342 7.78 -3.96 0.94
N ASP A 343 7.67 -4.96 0.08
CA ASP A 343 8.80 -5.69 -0.46
C ASP A 343 9.19 -5.15 -1.83
N TYR A 344 10.46 -4.84 -2.01
CA TYR A 344 11.01 -4.19 -3.19
C TYR A 344 12.20 -4.95 -3.73
N LYS A 345 12.42 -4.83 -5.04
CA LYS A 345 13.63 -5.32 -5.71
C LYS A 345 14.11 -4.31 -6.75
N PHE A 346 15.40 -4.35 -7.03
CA PHE A 346 15.99 -3.65 -8.17
C PHE A 346 17.12 -4.47 -8.78
N ARG A 347 17.33 -4.28 -10.08
CA ARG A 347 18.38 -4.96 -10.82
C ARG A 347 19.76 -4.48 -10.38
N ALA A 348 20.64 -5.43 -10.04
CA ALA A 348 21.97 -5.15 -9.49
C ALA A 348 23.13 -5.75 -10.32
N THR A 349 22.87 -6.29 -11.49
CA THR A 349 23.93 -6.89 -12.33
C THR A 349 24.78 -5.85 -13.06
N HIS A 350 24.26 -4.63 -13.23
CA HIS A 350 24.92 -3.53 -13.92
C HIS A 350 24.91 -2.29 -13.04
N LYS A 351 25.84 -1.39 -13.29
CA LYS A 351 25.92 -0.08 -12.62
C LYS A 351 24.66 0.74 -12.90
N GLY A 352 24.44 1.78 -12.13
CA GLY A 352 23.24 2.61 -12.22
C GLY A 352 23.01 3.29 -13.56
N ASN A 353 21.85 3.95 -13.70
CA ASN A 353 21.51 4.83 -14.82
C ASN A 353 21.44 4.11 -16.19
N SER A 354 20.81 2.92 -16.20
CA SER A 354 20.62 2.09 -17.40
C SER A 354 21.94 1.72 -18.12
N SER A 355 23.05 1.70 -17.37
CA SER A 355 24.36 1.33 -17.87
C SER A 355 24.42 -0.13 -18.32
N THR A 356 25.26 -0.42 -19.31
CA THR A 356 25.64 -1.77 -19.73
C THR A 356 26.89 -2.30 -19.01
N GLU A 357 27.53 -1.47 -18.18
CA GLU A 357 28.70 -1.88 -17.41
C GLU A 357 28.31 -2.85 -16.28
N ALA A 358 28.90 -4.06 -16.32
CA ALA A 358 28.69 -5.05 -15.27
C ALA A 358 29.33 -4.62 -13.96
N ILE A 359 28.67 -4.95 -12.83
CA ILE A 359 29.22 -4.69 -11.48
C ILE A 359 30.28 -5.73 -11.13
N GLY A 360 30.14 -6.96 -11.58
CA GLY A 360 31.01 -8.08 -11.26
C GLY A 360 30.24 -9.21 -10.57
N ALA A 361 31.00 -10.14 -9.94
CA ALA A 361 30.43 -11.30 -9.28
C ALA A 361 29.93 -10.94 -7.89
N ILE A 362 28.65 -10.60 -7.80
CA ILE A 362 27.97 -10.30 -6.54
C ILE A 362 27.65 -11.61 -5.80
N THR A 363 28.00 -11.71 -4.53
CA THR A 363 27.67 -12.86 -3.68
C THR A 363 26.70 -12.50 -2.57
N SER A 364 26.66 -11.22 -2.14
CA SER A 364 25.79 -10.75 -1.06
C SER A 364 25.43 -9.28 -1.24
N ALA A 365 24.40 -8.87 -0.50
CA ALA A 365 24.03 -7.46 -0.33
C ALA A 365 23.77 -7.16 1.15
N ALA A 366 24.05 -5.91 1.56
CA ALA A 366 23.83 -5.48 2.94
C ALA A 366 23.53 -3.98 2.99
N VAL A 367 22.78 -3.56 4.02
CA VAL A 367 22.64 -2.15 4.38
C VAL A 367 23.99 -1.66 4.92
N LEU A 368 24.48 -0.54 4.41
CA LEU A 368 25.67 0.13 4.92
C LEU A 368 25.31 1.08 6.07
N TRP A 369 24.24 1.82 5.92
CA TRP A 369 23.74 2.73 6.94
C TRP A 369 22.28 3.12 6.68
N GLU A 370 21.62 3.55 7.75
CA GLU A 370 20.29 4.13 7.77
C GLU A 370 20.33 5.45 8.55
N SER A 371 19.50 6.43 8.18
CA SER A 371 19.35 7.71 8.87
C SER A 371 17.97 8.32 8.62
N PHE A 372 17.34 8.86 9.65
CA PHE A 372 16.15 9.70 9.50
C PHE A 372 16.49 11.14 9.03
N GLY A 373 17.77 11.48 8.87
CA GLY A 373 18.20 12.85 8.55
C GLY A 373 18.06 13.83 9.71
N THR A 374 17.88 13.35 10.93
CA THR A 374 17.59 14.15 12.13
C THR A 374 18.59 13.86 13.25
N ALA A 375 18.35 14.44 14.44
CA ALA A 375 19.10 14.15 15.67
C ALA A 375 18.67 12.82 16.35
N THR A 376 17.76 12.08 15.75
CA THR A 376 17.34 10.74 16.19
C THR A 376 18.08 9.68 15.39
N ALA A 377 18.77 8.78 16.07
CA ALA A 377 19.41 7.64 15.41
C ALA A 377 18.38 6.53 15.17
N PRO A 378 18.28 5.97 13.95
CA PRO A 378 17.52 4.75 13.75
C PRO A 378 18.23 3.56 14.38
N ALA A 379 17.48 2.52 14.76
CA ALA A 379 18.03 1.19 14.93
C ALA A 379 18.23 0.52 13.56
N VAL A 380 19.08 -0.49 13.52
CA VAL A 380 19.28 -1.27 12.28
C VAL A 380 17.97 -1.95 11.87
N GLY A 381 17.50 -1.70 10.65
CA GLY A 381 16.26 -2.24 10.12
C GLY A 381 15.01 -1.39 10.35
N ASP A 382 15.17 -0.19 10.94
CA ASP A 382 14.03 0.75 11.09
C ASP A 382 13.53 1.29 9.75
N LEU A 383 14.39 1.35 8.74
CA LEU A 383 14.04 1.80 7.40
C LEU A 383 14.00 0.64 6.39
N VAL A 384 15.05 -0.17 6.38
CA VAL A 384 15.23 -1.24 5.38
C VAL A 384 15.71 -2.52 6.06
N LYS A 385 15.03 -3.62 5.83
CA LYS A 385 15.36 -4.94 6.39
C LYS A 385 15.30 -6.04 5.33
N ASN A 386 15.71 -7.26 5.69
CA ASN A 386 15.66 -8.45 4.83
C ASN A 386 16.41 -8.27 3.49
N VAL A 387 17.55 -7.56 3.52
CA VAL A 387 18.34 -7.31 2.31
C VAL A 387 19.02 -8.59 1.87
N ALA A 388 18.78 -8.98 0.61
CA ALA A 388 19.39 -10.16 0.00
C ALA A 388 19.67 -9.93 -1.48
N TYR A 389 20.66 -10.67 -2.03
CA TYR A 389 20.93 -10.73 -3.47
C TYR A 389 20.58 -12.10 -4.00
N SER A 390 19.75 -12.19 -5.02
CA SER A 390 19.48 -13.41 -5.78
C SER A 390 18.99 -13.08 -7.20
N ASP A 391 19.30 -13.95 -8.15
CA ASP A 391 18.82 -13.89 -9.55
C ASP A 391 19.06 -12.52 -10.23
N GLY A 392 20.18 -11.87 -9.91
CA GLY A 392 20.55 -10.57 -10.46
C GLY A 392 19.83 -9.38 -9.87
N TYR A 393 19.07 -9.58 -8.76
CA TYR A 393 18.35 -8.52 -8.05
C TYR A 393 18.80 -8.41 -6.59
N ILE A 394 18.86 -7.20 -6.09
CA ILE A 394 18.80 -6.96 -4.65
C ILE A 394 17.33 -6.84 -4.26
N ARG A 395 16.96 -7.58 -3.21
CA ARG A 395 15.62 -7.60 -2.61
C ARG A 395 15.71 -7.04 -1.21
N PHE A 396 14.69 -6.32 -0.79
CA PHE A 396 14.60 -5.76 0.57
C PHE A 396 13.16 -5.47 0.95
N THR A 397 12.91 -5.34 2.26
CA THR A 397 11.64 -4.88 2.81
C THR A 397 11.82 -3.44 3.31
N ALA A 398 11.02 -2.50 2.83
CA ALA A 398 10.93 -1.15 3.35
C ALA A 398 9.88 -1.07 4.46
N THR A 399 10.16 -0.31 5.51
CA THR A 399 9.18 -0.01 6.56
C THR A 399 8.32 1.21 6.19
N ALA A 400 7.38 1.58 7.05
CA ALA A 400 6.59 2.81 6.88
C ALA A 400 7.33 4.09 7.33
N ALA A 401 8.55 3.96 7.87
CA ALA A 401 9.32 5.10 8.33
C ALA A 401 10.00 5.81 7.15
N GLU A 402 10.03 7.14 7.18
CA GLU A 402 10.73 7.95 6.19
C GLU A 402 12.19 8.18 6.56
N GLY A 403 13.05 8.23 5.56
CA GLY A 403 14.48 8.44 5.76
C GLY A 403 15.32 7.97 4.58
N ASN A 404 16.56 7.66 4.86
CA ASN A 404 17.56 7.30 3.87
C ASN A 404 18.34 6.07 4.31
N ALA A 405 18.52 5.13 3.39
CA ALA A 405 19.38 3.98 3.58
C ALA A 405 20.32 3.81 2.37
N VAL A 406 21.48 3.23 2.58
CA VAL A 406 22.36 2.81 1.50
C VAL A 406 22.59 1.31 1.57
N ILE A 407 22.30 0.63 0.45
CA ILE A 407 22.54 -0.80 0.26
C ILE A 407 23.77 -0.96 -0.63
N ALA A 408 24.64 -1.93 -0.30
CA ALA A 408 25.79 -2.30 -1.13
C ALA A 408 25.73 -3.76 -1.58
N ALA A 409 26.17 -3.99 -2.82
CA ALA A 409 26.53 -5.30 -3.32
C ALA A 409 27.99 -5.62 -3.00
N LYS A 410 28.27 -6.84 -2.58
CA LYS A 410 29.59 -7.31 -2.18
C LYS A 410 29.99 -8.58 -2.92
N ASP A 411 31.30 -8.73 -3.16
CA ASP A 411 31.88 -9.97 -3.65
C ASP A 411 32.11 -11.00 -2.53
N ALA A 412 32.68 -12.14 -2.86
CA ALA A 412 32.97 -13.24 -1.94
C ALA A 412 33.98 -12.86 -0.85
N SER A 413 34.80 -11.83 -1.04
CA SER A 413 35.74 -11.30 -0.05
C SER A 413 35.10 -10.26 0.89
N GLY A 414 33.85 -9.85 0.61
CA GLY A 414 33.15 -8.78 1.31
C GLY A 414 33.48 -7.38 0.79
N LYS A 415 34.27 -7.25 -0.28
CA LYS A 415 34.56 -5.97 -0.94
C LYS A 415 33.29 -5.43 -1.60
N ILE A 416 33.02 -4.13 -1.40
CA ILE A 416 31.90 -3.45 -2.04
C ILE A 416 32.20 -3.26 -3.53
N LEU A 417 31.28 -3.73 -4.36
CA LEU A 417 31.32 -3.61 -5.82
C LEU A 417 30.51 -2.44 -6.33
N TRP A 418 29.38 -2.13 -5.68
CA TRP A 418 28.52 -0.98 -5.94
C TRP A 418 27.61 -0.71 -4.78
N SER A 419 27.00 0.49 -4.71
CA SER A 419 26.06 0.91 -3.69
C SER A 419 24.94 1.75 -4.29
N TRP A 420 23.78 1.70 -3.63
CA TRP A 420 22.57 2.43 -4.03
C TRP A 420 21.96 3.12 -2.84
N HIS A 421 21.43 4.29 -3.06
CA HIS A 421 20.64 5.04 -2.11
C HIS A 421 19.16 4.62 -2.20
N ILE A 422 18.56 4.22 -1.10
CA ILE A 422 17.13 3.97 -0.95
C ILE A 422 16.54 5.16 -0.19
N TRP A 423 15.70 5.88 -0.87
CA TRP A 423 15.08 7.11 -0.37
C TRP A 423 13.63 6.84 -0.03
N LEU A 424 13.35 6.65 1.28
CA LEU A 424 12.02 6.36 1.80
C LEU A 424 11.32 7.69 2.07
N THR A 425 10.44 8.08 1.18
CA THR A 425 9.69 9.33 1.23
C THR A 425 8.50 9.26 0.27
N ASP A 426 7.51 10.13 0.45
CA ASP A 426 6.48 10.35 -0.55
C ASP A 426 7.12 10.77 -1.90
N LYS A 427 6.39 10.56 -2.99
CA LYS A 427 6.90 10.92 -4.31
C LYS A 427 7.11 12.44 -4.39
N PRO A 428 8.35 12.93 -4.63
CA PRO A 428 8.61 14.35 -4.80
C PRO A 428 7.73 14.98 -5.89
N ALA A 429 7.18 16.15 -5.61
CA ALA A 429 6.40 16.90 -6.58
C ALA A 429 7.30 17.53 -7.66
N GLU A 430 6.72 17.74 -8.83
CA GLU A 430 7.37 18.36 -9.97
C GLU A 430 7.08 19.88 -9.97
N HIS A 431 8.12 20.70 -10.00
CA HIS A 431 8.02 22.14 -10.12
C HIS A 431 8.58 22.59 -11.46
N MET A 432 7.73 23.10 -12.34
CA MET A 432 8.15 23.73 -13.59
C MET A 432 8.72 25.11 -13.29
N TYR A 433 9.96 25.35 -13.71
CA TYR A 433 10.62 26.62 -13.52
C TYR A 433 10.30 27.60 -14.66
N ALA A 434 10.31 28.90 -14.34
CA ALA A 434 10.01 29.96 -15.28
C ALA A 434 10.90 29.93 -16.53
N ASN A 435 10.49 30.65 -17.57
CA ASN A 435 11.23 30.80 -18.84
C ASN A 435 11.56 29.46 -19.53
N SER A 436 10.72 28.46 -19.33
CA SER A 436 10.96 27.09 -19.87
C SER A 436 12.33 26.52 -19.48
N ALA A 437 12.83 26.89 -18.31
CA ALA A 437 14.15 26.47 -17.84
C ALA A 437 14.25 24.96 -17.59
N GLY A 438 13.13 24.31 -17.25
CA GLY A 438 13.02 22.90 -16.96
C GLY A 438 12.17 22.62 -15.73
N THR A 439 12.05 21.35 -15.37
CA THR A 439 11.27 20.88 -14.21
C THR A 439 12.22 20.33 -13.15
N MET A 440 12.06 20.78 -11.90
CA MET A 440 12.86 20.35 -10.75
C MET A 440 11.98 19.59 -9.75
N MET A 441 12.61 18.76 -8.92
CA MET A 441 11.94 18.24 -7.71
C MET A 441 11.64 19.37 -6.71
N ASP A 442 10.59 19.21 -5.91
CA ASP A 442 10.22 20.14 -4.84
C ASP A 442 11.22 20.18 -3.67
N ARG A 443 12.09 19.16 -3.57
CA ARG A 443 13.02 18.96 -2.45
C ARG A 443 14.39 18.46 -2.90
N ASN A 444 15.35 18.53 -1.97
CA ASN A 444 16.69 18.02 -2.19
C ASN A 444 16.70 16.48 -2.17
N LEU A 445 17.63 15.87 -2.88
CA LEU A 445 17.83 14.41 -2.87
C LEU A 445 18.14 13.94 -1.43
N GLY A 446 17.34 12.99 -0.95
CA GLY A 446 17.39 12.50 0.42
C GLY A 446 16.58 13.28 1.45
N ALA A 447 15.89 14.36 1.05
CA ALA A 447 14.97 15.07 1.94
C ALA A 447 13.63 14.34 2.04
N THR A 448 13.08 14.20 3.24
CA THR A 448 11.76 13.60 3.48
C THR A 448 10.66 14.65 3.66
N SER A 449 10.98 15.93 3.52
CA SER A 449 10.04 17.05 3.54
C SER A 449 10.41 18.08 2.47
N ALA A 450 9.41 18.76 1.93
CA ALA A 450 9.58 19.95 1.09
C ALA A 450 9.32 21.25 1.89
N THR A 451 8.94 21.15 3.16
CA THR A 451 8.53 22.29 3.99
C THR A 451 9.72 23.14 4.38
N PRO A 452 9.76 24.42 4.01
CA PRO A 452 10.85 25.30 4.39
C PRO A 452 10.98 25.46 5.91
N GLY A 453 12.21 25.34 6.43
CA GLY A 453 12.50 25.43 7.86
C GLY A 453 12.47 24.08 8.59
N ASP A 454 12.04 23.03 7.94
CA ASP A 454 12.10 21.67 8.46
C ASP A 454 13.52 21.11 8.30
N VAL A 455 14.02 20.42 9.34
CA VAL A 455 15.29 19.67 9.26
C VAL A 455 15.21 18.58 8.19
N ALA A 456 14.07 17.94 8.06
CA ALA A 456 13.82 16.91 7.05
C ALA A 456 13.89 17.42 5.60
N ALA A 457 13.86 18.74 5.38
CA ALA A 457 14.02 19.36 4.06
C ALA A 457 15.48 19.56 3.64
N LEU A 458 16.45 19.34 4.53
CA LEU A 458 17.87 19.57 4.23
C LEU A 458 18.41 18.57 3.22
N GLY A 459 18.07 17.29 3.35
CA GLY A 459 18.54 16.21 2.48
C GLY A 459 19.99 15.79 2.71
N LEU A 460 20.56 15.10 1.74
CA LEU A 460 21.90 14.54 1.77
C LEU A 460 22.91 15.40 0.99
N LEU A 461 24.19 15.21 1.27
CA LEU A 461 25.30 15.93 0.66
C LEU A 461 26.13 15.01 -0.24
N TYR A 462 26.59 15.52 -1.37
CA TYR A 462 27.35 14.78 -2.38
C TYR A 462 28.63 15.52 -2.75
N GLN A 463 29.74 14.79 -2.94
CA GLN A 463 30.91 15.35 -3.63
C GLN A 463 30.62 15.40 -5.12
N TRP A 464 31.06 16.43 -5.82
CA TRP A 464 30.74 16.62 -7.24
C TRP A 464 31.20 15.42 -8.09
N GLY A 465 30.32 14.88 -8.91
CA GLY A 465 30.63 13.70 -9.72
C GLY A 465 30.60 12.37 -8.97
N ARG A 466 30.06 12.32 -7.75
CA ARG A 466 29.94 11.13 -6.91
C ARG A 466 28.50 10.72 -6.70
N LYS A 467 28.23 9.43 -6.81
CA LYS A 467 26.87 8.86 -6.61
C LYS A 467 26.49 8.63 -5.15
N ASP A 468 27.50 8.50 -4.25
CA ASP A 468 27.28 8.11 -2.86
C ASP A 468 27.04 9.33 -1.96
N PRO A 469 25.97 9.31 -1.15
CA PRO A 469 25.61 10.40 -0.27
C PRO A 469 26.34 10.39 1.08
N PHE A 470 26.43 11.58 1.67
CA PHE A 470 26.86 11.83 3.04
C PHE A 470 25.78 12.53 3.83
N LEU A 471 25.76 12.31 5.15
CA LEU A 471 24.78 12.95 6.02
C LEU A 471 24.98 14.46 6.06
N GLY A 472 23.86 15.18 5.99
CA GLY A 472 23.76 16.61 6.26
C GLY A 472 23.62 16.90 7.75
N SER A 473 23.10 18.08 8.07
CA SER A 473 22.86 18.51 9.45
C SER A 473 21.54 17.96 10.00
N SER A 474 21.53 17.72 11.31
CA SER A 474 20.32 17.46 12.11
C SER A 474 19.66 18.75 12.64
N SER A 475 20.11 19.91 12.18
CA SER A 475 19.64 21.22 12.59
C SER A 475 19.62 22.18 11.41
N THR A 476 18.72 23.11 11.38
CA THR A 476 18.68 24.21 10.36
C THR A 476 19.63 25.37 10.68
N SER A 477 20.29 25.34 11.84
CA SER A 477 21.09 26.49 12.32
C SER A 477 22.44 26.11 12.95
N SER A 478 22.75 24.81 13.06
CA SER A 478 24.03 24.34 13.63
C SER A 478 24.69 23.29 12.76
N ASN A 479 26.03 23.17 12.87
CA ASN A 479 26.81 22.18 12.13
C ASN A 479 26.76 20.76 12.76
N THR A 480 25.65 20.41 13.43
CA THR A 480 25.47 19.11 14.05
C THR A 480 25.07 18.07 13.00
N VAL A 481 25.86 17.03 12.84
CA VAL A 481 25.61 15.97 11.86
C VAL A 481 24.37 15.16 12.24
N ALA A 482 23.54 14.81 11.29
CA ALA A 482 22.42 13.87 11.48
C ALA A 482 22.95 12.50 11.93
N LEU A 483 22.16 11.80 12.74
CA LEU A 483 22.54 10.49 13.27
C LEU A 483 22.21 9.35 12.30
N SER A 484 22.96 8.28 12.39
CA SER A 484 22.78 7.07 11.58
C SER A 484 23.20 5.80 12.34
N THR A 485 22.90 4.66 11.74
CA THR A 485 23.35 3.35 12.25
C THR A 485 24.84 3.10 12.07
N LEU A 486 25.54 3.93 11.30
CA LEU A 486 26.97 3.77 10.98
C LEU A 486 27.83 4.70 11.85
N THR A 487 28.92 4.16 12.42
CA THR A 487 30.05 4.96 12.83
C THR A 487 30.88 5.30 11.59
N TRP A 488 30.84 6.57 11.16
CA TRP A 488 31.46 7.00 9.90
C TRP A 488 32.97 6.94 9.98
N PRO A 489 33.66 6.44 8.94
CA PRO A 489 35.13 6.47 8.89
C PRO A 489 35.63 7.90 8.82
N SER A 490 36.87 8.09 9.31
CA SER A 490 37.56 9.36 9.16
C SER A 490 37.75 9.73 7.69
N PRO A 491 37.66 11.00 7.30
CA PRO A 491 38.00 11.45 5.97
C PRO A 491 39.41 11.07 5.55
N VAL A 492 39.60 10.83 4.26
CA VAL A 492 40.92 10.46 3.69
C VAL A 492 41.35 11.50 2.69
N GLN A 493 42.62 11.89 2.71
CA GLN A 493 43.20 12.82 1.75
C GLN A 493 43.38 12.16 0.38
N VAL A 494 42.92 12.81 -0.70
CA VAL A 494 43.03 12.30 -2.07
C VAL A 494 44.49 12.02 -2.45
N SER A 495 45.46 12.76 -1.94
CA SER A 495 46.89 12.57 -2.17
C SER A 495 47.46 11.25 -1.65
N THR A 496 46.74 10.59 -0.74
CA THR A 496 47.15 9.31 -0.15
C THR A 496 46.50 8.12 -0.86
N LEU A 497 45.59 8.38 -1.82
CA LEU A 497 44.86 7.35 -2.54
C LEU A 497 45.60 6.95 -3.81
N PRO A 498 45.44 5.70 -4.26
CA PRO A 498 45.85 5.31 -5.62
C PRO A 498 45.15 6.22 -6.65
N ALA A 499 45.86 6.57 -7.70
CA ALA A 499 45.30 7.31 -8.83
C ALA A 499 44.39 6.41 -9.69
N ASP A 500 43.46 5.71 -9.03
CA ASP A 500 42.48 4.86 -9.70
C ASP A 500 41.05 5.26 -9.32
N ALA A 501 40.15 5.07 -10.27
CA ALA A 501 38.76 5.45 -10.15
C ALA A 501 37.95 4.55 -9.19
N THR A 502 38.54 3.53 -8.58
CA THR A 502 37.79 2.46 -7.91
C THR A 502 37.70 2.61 -6.40
N TYR A 503 38.59 3.41 -5.79
CA TYR A 503 38.62 3.53 -4.34
C TYR A 503 37.28 3.95 -3.74
N HIS A 504 36.64 5.00 -4.30
CA HIS A 504 35.36 5.51 -3.79
C HIS A 504 34.21 4.52 -3.98
N ILE A 505 34.29 3.65 -4.99
CA ILE A 505 33.30 2.59 -5.22
C ILE A 505 33.37 1.56 -4.09
N ALA A 506 34.59 1.14 -3.74
CA ALA A 506 34.82 0.19 -2.64
C ALA A 506 34.60 0.82 -1.24
N ASN A 507 34.68 2.16 -1.13
CA ASN A 507 34.58 2.92 0.10
C ASN A 507 33.51 4.03 0.02
N PRO A 508 32.24 3.68 -0.21
CA PRO A 508 31.18 4.67 -0.47
C PRO A 508 30.89 5.59 0.74
N THR A 509 31.25 5.16 1.94
CA THR A 509 31.05 5.93 3.18
C THR A 509 32.24 6.81 3.58
N THR A 510 33.37 6.72 2.88
CA THR A 510 34.56 7.52 3.18
C THR A 510 34.52 8.85 2.43
N PHE A 511 34.54 9.97 3.17
CA PHE A 511 34.66 11.31 2.56
C PHE A 511 36.11 11.54 2.12
N ILE A 512 36.32 12.02 0.88
CA ILE A 512 37.65 12.23 0.32
C ILE A 512 37.95 13.72 0.34
N THR A 513 38.93 14.12 1.13
CA THR A 513 39.35 15.52 1.26
C THR A 513 40.43 15.87 0.25
N SER A 514 40.52 17.15 -0.11
CA SER A 514 41.55 17.70 -0.98
C SER A 514 41.91 19.12 -0.55
N ASN A 515 42.93 19.26 0.25
CA ASN A 515 43.40 20.57 0.78
C ASN A 515 44.59 21.14 0.01
N ASN A 516 44.94 20.55 -1.13
CA ASN A 516 46.11 20.88 -1.90
C ASN A 516 45.73 21.52 -3.24
N SER A 517 46.20 22.70 -3.53
CA SER A 517 46.01 23.39 -4.80
C SER A 517 46.55 22.61 -6.02
N ARG A 518 47.60 21.79 -5.81
CA ARG A 518 48.13 20.90 -6.89
C ARG A 518 47.13 19.83 -7.32
N GLN A 519 46.13 19.52 -6.49
CA GLN A 519 45.05 18.57 -6.75
C GLN A 519 43.76 19.31 -7.07
N ASN A 520 43.86 20.62 -7.36
CA ASN A 520 42.73 21.46 -7.75
C ASN A 520 41.54 21.43 -6.78
N TYR A 521 41.77 21.07 -5.50
CA TYR A 521 40.70 20.86 -4.51
C TYR A 521 39.59 19.92 -5.02
N ASP A 522 40.00 18.95 -5.88
CA ASP A 522 39.11 17.90 -6.38
C ASP A 522 39.36 16.59 -5.62
N TRP A 523 38.32 15.96 -5.17
CA TRP A 523 38.38 14.67 -4.48
C TRP A 523 38.74 13.50 -5.42
N PHE A 524 38.55 13.71 -6.72
CA PHE A 524 38.85 12.72 -7.77
C PHE A 524 39.99 13.23 -8.66
N PHE A 525 41.18 13.27 -8.08
CA PHE A 525 42.36 13.70 -8.80
C PHE A 525 43.20 12.50 -9.23
N THR A 526 43.42 12.34 -10.52
CA THR A 526 44.24 11.24 -11.06
C THR A 526 45.67 11.67 -11.39
N SER A 527 45.86 12.71 -12.18
CA SER A 527 47.16 13.36 -12.46
C SER A 527 46.96 14.57 -13.40
N GLY A 528 47.91 15.54 -13.35
CA GLY A 528 47.94 16.64 -14.33
C GLY A 528 46.81 17.63 -14.25
N SER A 529 46.33 18.12 -15.41
CA SER A 529 45.26 19.11 -15.52
C SER A 529 43.95 18.49 -16.02
N GLU A 530 43.79 17.19 -15.88
CA GLU A 530 42.57 16.52 -16.31
C GLU A 530 41.43 16.76 -15.33
N TYR A 531 40.39 17.35 -15.82
CA TYR A 531 39.15 17.58 -15.08
C TYR A 531 38.12 16.57 -15.58
N HIS A 532 37.77 15.60 -14.77
CA HIS A 532 36.82 14.52 -15.10
C HIS A 532 35.37 15.04 -15.18
N ASN A 533 35.08 15.89 -16.14
CA ASN A 533 33.76 16.51 -16.32
C ASN A 533 32.70 15.50 -16.79
N ASP A 534 33.10 14.36 -17.31
CA ASP A 534 32.29 13.23 -17.71
C ASP A 534 31.61 12.50 -16.54
N ARG A 535 32.01 12.76 -15.29
CA ARG A 535 31.39 12.15 -14.13
C ARG A 535 29.95 12.61 -13.91
N TRP A 536 29.64 13.85 -14.16
CA TRP A 536 28.28 14.37 -14.29
C TRP A 536 28.19 15.19 -15.57
N PRO A 537 27.86 14.56 -16.69
CA PRO A 537 27.79 15.26 -17.97
C PRO A 537 26.56 16.16 -18.05
N ASP A 538 26.63 17.23 -18.85
CA ASP A 538 25.52 18.13 -19.16
C ASP A 538 24.36 17.36 -19.85
N SER A 539 23.15 17.97 -19.82
CA SER A 539 21.92 17.38 -20.33
C SER A 539 21.94 16.99 -21.83
N GLY A 540 22.90 17.55 -22.61
CA GLY A 540 23.15 17.15 -23.98
C GLY A 540 23.79 15.76 -24.15
N SER A 541 24.19 15.12 -23.05
CA SER A 541 24.80 13.80 -23.01
C SER A 541 23.98 12.84 -22.17
N PRO A 542 24.07 11.52 -22.43
CA PRO A 542 23.46 10.51 -21.55
C PRO A 542 23.98 10.66 -20.12
N LYS A 543 23.14 10.35 -19.17
CA LYS A 543 23.46 10.31 -17.75
C LYS A 543 24.59 9.31 -17.46
N SER A 544 25.60 9.71 -16.70
CA SER A 544 26.69 8.80 -16.35
C SER A 544 26.28 7.82 -15.25
N ILE A 545 27.11 6.78 -15.06
CA ILE A 545 26.96 5.82 -13.96
C ILE A 545 27.10 6.48 -12.57
N TYR A 546 27.60 7.69 -12.48
CA TYR A 546 27.85 8.41 -11.21
C TYR A 546 26.79 9.45 -10.84
N ASP A 547 25.83 9.72 -11.73
CA ASP A 547 24.74 10.64 -11.38
C ASP A 547 23.86 10.02 -10.26
N PRO A 548 23.64 10.73 -9.15
CA PRO A 548 22.94 10.19 -7.97
C PRO A 548 21.40 10.22 -8.08
N CYS A 549 20.85 10.92 -9.08
CA CYS A 549 19.41 11.11 -9.17
C CYS A 549 18.63 9.84 -9.58
N PRO A 550 17.38 9.69 -9.16
CA PRO A 550 16.51 8.60 -9.58
C PRO A 550 16.32 8.53 -11.11
N ALA A 551 15.78 7.42 -11.60
CA ALA A 551 15.44 7.26 -13.02
C ALA A 551 14.45 8.35 -13.48
N GLY A 552 14.66 8.91 -14.67
CA GLY A 552 13.90 10.05 -15.22
C GLY A 552 14.31 11.42 -14.65
N TRP A 553 15.32 11.44 -13.78
CA TRP A 553 15.85 12.63 -13.14
C TRP A 553 17.37 12.65 -13.23
N ARG A 554 17.97 13.84 -13.25
CA ARG A 554 19.42 14.03 -13.31
C ARG A 554 19.87 15.24 -12.52
N VAL A 555 21.17 15.37 -12.29
CA VAL A 555 21.76 16.60 -11.76
C VAL A 555 21.56 17.71 -12.78
N PRO A 556 21.08 18.91 -12.38
CA PRO A 556 20.73 19.98 -13.32
C PRO A 556 21.97 20.64 -13.97
N ASP A 557 21.80 21.15 -15.19
CA ASP A 557 22.79 21.99 -15.83
C ASP A 557 23.00 23.31 -15.07
N GLY A 558 24.24 23.79 -15.06
CA GLY A 558 24.64 25.02 -14.41
C GLY A 558 25.30 26.04 -15.36
N GLY A 559 25.80 27.14 -14.79
CA GLY A 559 26.37 28.23 -15.53
C GLY A 559 25.31 29.10 -16.18
N GLU A 560 25.70 29.94 -17.15
CA GLU A 560 24.80 30.91 -17.79
C GLU A 560 23.62 30.24 -18.52
N ASN A 561 23.82 29.06 -19.03
CA ASN A 561 22.79 28.26 -19.70
C ASN A 561 22.11 27.24 -18.76
N GLY A 562 22.44 27.25 -17.48
CA GLY A 562 21.88 26.32 -16.50
C GLY A 562 20.45 26.68 -16.10
N ILE A 563 19.79 25.71 -15.43
CA ILE A 563 18.37 25.80 -15.12
C ILE A 563 18.04 27.04 -14.26
N TRP A 564 18.89 27.35 -13.27
CA TRP A 564 18.64 28.50 -12.39
C TRP A 564 18.85 29.87 -13.09
N ALA A 565 19.89 29.96 -13.92
CA ALA A 565 20.15 31.20 -14.70
C ALA A 565 19.05 31.44 -15.74
N LYS A 566 18.60 30.39 -16.45
CA LYS A 566 17.47 30.48 -17.40
C LYS A 566 16.17 30.84 -16.68
N ALA A 567 15.87 30.24 -15.56
CA ALA A 567 14.66 30.52 -14.80
C ALA A 567 14.61 31.99 -14.32
N HIS A 568 15.76 32.51 -13.92
CA HIS A 568 15.90 33.90 -13.52
C HIS A 568 15.76 34.86 -14.71
N GLY A 569 16.23 34.49 -15.89
CA GLY A 569 16.22 35.31 -17.08
C GLY A 569 17.22 36.48 -17.01
N SER A 570 16.94 37.58 -17.75
CA SER A 570 17.80 38.75 -17.83
C SER A 570 17.59 39.77 -16.70
N SER A 571 16.77 39.47 -15.71
CA SER A 571 16.55 40.37 -14.56
C SER A 571 17.80 40.46 -13.69
N THR A 572 18.14 41.66 -13.23
CA THR A 572 19.22 41.86 -12.26
C THR A 572 18.74 41.73 -10.81
N ASN A 573 17.43 41.59 -10.59
CA ASN A 573 16.82 41.53 -9.27
C ASN A 573 16.13 40.18 -9.08
N TYR A 574 16.73 39.32 -8.27
CA TYR A 574 16.11 38.06 -7.87
C TYR A 574 14.87 38.32 -7.04
N LYS A 575 13.73 37.77 -7.45
CA LYS A 575 12.51 37.76 -6.67
C LYS A 575 12.57 36.62 -5.62
N SER A 576 13.55 36.71 -4.76
CA SER A 576 13.73 35.75 -3.66
C SER A 576 13.58 36.50 -2.34
N THR A 577 12.99 35.83 -1.39
CA THR A 577 12.85 36.32 -0.02
C THR A 577 13.60 35.39 0.92
N TYR A 578 14.60 35.96 1.62
CA TYR A 578 15.23 35.24 2.72
C TYR A 578 14.27 35.16 3.92
N ASP A 579 13.97 33.97 4.36
CA ASP A 579 13.18 33.73 5.56
C ASP A 579 14.10 33.34 6.71
N ILE A 580 14.32 34.25 7.63
CA ILE A 580 15.23 34.03 8.77
C ILE A 580 14.72 32.92 9.71
N ALA A 581 13.42 32.81 9.89
CA ALA A 581 12.83 31.80 10.75
C ALA A 581 12.98 30.40 10.15
N LYS A 582 12.88 30.30 8.83
CA LYS A 582 12.98 29.05 8.08
C LYS A 582 14.41 28.73 7.62
N ARG A 583 15.36 29.63 7.87
CA ARG A 583 16.76 29.46 7.43
C ARG A 583 16.87 29.02 5.97
N GLY A 584 16.17 29.74 5.08
CA GLY A 584 16.09 29.39 3.66
C GLY A 584 15.65 30.54 2.80
N PHE A 585 15.82 30.40 1.50
CA PHE A 585 15.31 31.31 0.50
C PHE A 585 14.02 30.72 -0.09
N ASN A 586 13.02 31.60 -0.19
CA ASN A 586 11.79 31.33 -0.94
C ASN A 586 11.88 32.07 -2.26
N PHE A 587 11.79 31.34 -3.35
CA PHE A 587 11.73 31.88 -4.70
C PHE A 587 10.28 31.92 -5.16
N SER A 588 9.78 33.12 -5.49
CA SER A 588 8.44 33.32 -6.02
C SER A 588 8.54 34.05 -7.36
N GLY A 589 8.02 33.44 -8.42
CA GLY A 589 8.00 34.01 -9.76
C GLY A 589 9.24 33.77 -10.62
N ASP A 590 10.45 33.63 -10.05
CA ASP A 590 11.67 33.32 -10.79
C ASP A 590 11.86 31.83 -11.03
N PHE A 591 11.45 30.96 -10.06
CA PHE A 591 11.63 29.54 -10.12
C PHE A 591 10.31 28.73 -10.11
N GLY A 592 9.17 29.36 -10.40
CA GLY A 592 7.88 28.68 -10.47
C GLY A 592 6.68 29.58 -10.22
N GLU A 593 5.51 29.11 -10.59
CA GLU A 593 4.37 29.99 -10.86
C GLU A 593 3.55 30.39 -9.65
N SER A 594 3.20 29.54 -8.74
CA SER A 594 2.14 29.87 -7.78
C SER A 594 2.47 29.67 -6.32
N SER A 595 3.54 28.95 -6.02
CA SER A 595 3.97 28.69 -4.64
C SER A 595 5.46 28.94 -4.50
N PRO A 596 5.91 29.55 -3.40
CA PRO A 596 7.31 29.76 -3.17
C PRO A 596 8.07 28.44 -3.13
N ILE A 597 9.15 28.32 -3.91
CA ILE A 597 10.03 27.16 -3.88
C ILE A 597 11.10 27.40 -2.82
N GLY A 598 11.10 26.57 -1.79
CA GLY A 598 12.05 26.68 -0.69
C GLY A 598 13.41 26.08 -1.03
N TYR A 599 14.47 26.85 -0.73
CA TYR A 599 15.86 26.43 -0.81
C TYR A 599 16.51 26.60 0.57
N PRO A 600 16.64 25.55 1.39
CA PRO A 600 17.22 25.67 2.73
C PRO A 600 18.70 25.99 2.70
N LEU A 601 19.20 26.69 3.74
CA LEU A 601 20.61 26.99 3.94
C LEU A 601 21.30 25.83 4.69
N GLN A 602 21.42 24.66 4.05
CA GLN A 602 21.92 23.45 4.66
C GLN A 602 23.43 23.41 4.91
N GLY A 603 24.15 24.46 4.50
CA GLY A 603 25.61 24.49 4.60
C GLY A 603 26.30 23.53 3.63
N GLN A 604 27.45 23.01 4.04
CA GLN A 604 28.28 22.10 3.25
C GLN A 604 29.16 21.23 4.13
N ARG A 605 29.69 20.13 3.56
CA ARG A 605 30.89 19.48 4.11
C ARG A 605 32.13 20.12 3.47
N GLY A 606 33.10 20.48 4.30
CA GLY A 606 34.32 21.14 3.86
C GLY A 606 35.20 20.22 3.02
N TYR A 607 35.80 20.74 1.96
CA TYR A 607 36.73 20.04 1.07
C TYR A 607 38.02 19.61 1.81
N ASP A 608 38.35 20.30 2.89
CA ASP A 608 39.62 20.19 3.66
C ASP A 608 39.56 19.18 4.78
N ASP A 609 38.41 19.04 5.43
CA ASP A 609 38.27 18.23 6.65
C ASP A 609 37.01 17.33 6.66
N GLY A 610 36.11 17.51 5.70
CA GLY A 610 34.84 16.76 5.62
C GLY A 610 33.81 17.13 6.68
N ASN A 611 34.09 18.12 7.55
CA ASN A 611 33.16 18.55 8.59
C ASN A 611 32.04 19.42 8.02
N LEU A 612 30.90 19.42 8.68
CA LEU A 612 29.82 20.36 8.36
C LEU A 612 30.24 21.80 8.69
N LYS A 613 29.94 22.71 7.77
CA LYS A 613 30.24 24.13 7.88
C LYS A 613 29.05 24.95 7.34
N TYR A 614 28.82 26.13 7.91
CA TYR A 614 27.91 27.15 7.39
C TYR A 614 26.44 26.76 7.32
N VAL A 615 25.99 25.83 8.14
CA VAL A 615 24.57 25.46 8.26
C VAL A 615 23.77 26.66 8.77
N GLY A 616 22.67 26.97 8.09
CA GLY A 616 21.85 28.16 8.33
C GLY A 616 22.49 29.45 7.80
N GLN A 617 23.62 29.40 7.09
CA GLN A 617 24.33 30.55 6.53
C GLN A 617 24.41 30.50 5.01
N TYR A 618 24.74 29.34 4.41
CA TYR A 618 24.88 29.15 2.98
C TYR A 618 23.96 28.05 2.45
N GLY A 619 23.31 28.34 1.33
CA GLY A 619 22.70 27.35 0.46
C GLY A 619 23.56 27.24 -0.80
N ARG A 620 24.14 26.04 -1.01
CA ARG A 620 24.97 25.73 -2.19
C ARG A 620 24.48 24.44 -2.78
N TYR A 621 24.07 24.49 -4.05
CA TYR A 621 23.44 23.35 -4.72
C TYR A 621 24.23 23.01 -5.97
N TRP A 622 24.65 21.75 -6.09
CA TRP A 622 25.40 21.30 -7.25
C TRP A 622 24.62 21.39 -8.55
N SER A 623 25.32 21.79 -9.60
CA SER A 623 24.98 21.46 -10.98
C SER A 623 25.96 20.42 -11.52
N CYS A 624 25.63 19.84 -12.68
CA CYS A 624 26.54 18.93 -13.40
C CYS A 624 27.63 19.68 -14.17
N SER A 625 27.45 20.97 -14.45
CA SER A 625 28.32 21.73 -15.34
C SER A 625 29.55 22.31 -14.64
N SER A 626 30.61 22.50 -15.40
CA SER A 626 31.86 23.12 -14.95
C SER A 626 32.28 24.24 -15.90
N PRO A 627 32.90 25.32 -15.39
CA PRO A 627 33.52 26.32 -16.26
C PRO A 627 34.65 25.69 -17.08
N THR A 628 34.79 26.08 -18.33
CA THR A 628 35.86 25.61 -19.22
C THR A 628 37.24 25.80 -18.60
N GLY A 629 38.05 24.73 -18.54
CA GLY A 629 39.41 24.77 -18.00
C GLY A 629 39.49 25.03 -16.49
N SER A 630 38.40 24.80 -15.75
CA SER A 630 38.36 25.04 -14.30
C SER A 630 38.19 23.72 -13.52
N PRO A 631 38.88 23.58 -12.37
CA PRO A 631 38.66 22.47 -11.45
C PRO A 631 37.38 22.58 -10.62
N ARG A 632 36.65 23.68 -10.77
CA ARG A 632 35.42 23.96 -10.03
C ARG A 632 34.20 23.52 -10.80
N ALA A 633 33.10 23.39 -10.10
CA ALA A 633 31.78 23.17 -10.70
C ALA A 633 30.84 24.32 -10.36
N TYR A 634 29.86 24.54 -11.26
CA TYR A 634 28.82 25.53 -11.04
C TYR A 634 27.84 25.09 -9.95
N ILE A 635 27.34 26.09 -9.21
CA ILE A 635 26.35 25.94 -8.15
C ILE A 635 25.30 27.03 -8.23
N LEU A 636 24.09 26.76 -7.76
CA LEU A 636 23.25 27.81 -7.19
C LEU A 636 23.81 28.17 -5.83
N TYR A 637 24.14 29.43 -5.61
CA TYR A 637 24.66 29.91 -4.34
C TYR A 637 23.70 30.93 -3.72
N THR A 638 23.31 30.72 -2.47
CA THR A 638 22.50 31.61 -1.67
C THR A 638 23.18 31.92 -0.33
N TRP A 639 23.10 33.16 0.11
CA TRP A 639 23.80 33.63 1.29
C TRP A 639 22.93 34.57 2.14
N TYR A 640 22.75 34.23 3.43
CA TYR A 640 21.83 34.96 4.31
C TYR A 640 22.21 36.40 4.57
N SER A 641 23.49 36.71 4.76
CA SER A 641 23.99 38.03 5.22
C SER A 641 23.76 39.17 4.21
N GLY A 642 23.57 38.85 2.94
CA GLY A 642 23.31 39.87 1.91
C GLY A 642 21.98 39.65 1.19
N SER A 643 21.19 38.71 1.63
CA SER A 643 20.03 38.20 0.85
C SER A 643 20.42 37.92 -0.62
N ALA A 644 21.67 37.46 -0.81
CA ALA A 644 22.26 37.31 -2.13
C ALA A 644 21.97 35.95 -2.73
N VAL A 645 21.66 35.97 -4.02
CA VAL A 645 21.49 34.75 -4.84
C VAL A 645 22.42 34.87 -6.05
N ASN A 646 23.16 33.81 -6.33
CA ASN A 646 24.00 33.69 -7.53
C ASN A 646 23.76 32.34 -8.21
N PRO A 647 23.07 32.29 -9.36
CA PRO A 647 22.76 31.08 -10.09
C PRO A 647 23.94 30.51 -10.87
N ILE A 648 25.05 31.26 -10.97
CA ILE A 648 26.26 30.88 -11.69
C ILE A 648 27.50 30.88 -10.79
N GLY A 649 27.29 30.71 -9.47
CA GLY A 649 28.39 30.56 -8.52
C GLY A 649 29.24 29.35 -8.84
N THR A 650 30.46 29.30 -8.33
CA THR A 650 31.36 28.14 -8.49
C THR A 650 31.99 27.77 -7.17
N THR A 651 32.30 26.49 -6.99
CA THR A 651 33.02 26.02 -5.79
C THR A 651 33.84 24.76 -6.09
N ASP A 652 34.72 24.40 -5.16
CA ASP A 652 35.64 23.28 -5.28
C ASP A 652 34.92 21.95 -5.19
N ARG A 653 35.27 20.99 -6.05
CA ARG A 653 34.55 19.71 -6.24
C ARG A 653 34.66 18.76 -5.04
N ALA A 654 35.67 18.92 -4.21
CA ALA A 654 35.83 18.13 -2.99
C ALA A 654 34.83 18.52 -1.88
N ASN A 655 34.14 19.66 -1.98
CA ASN A 655 33.05 19.98 -1.06
C ASN A 655 31.91 18.97 -1.19
N GLY A 656 31.23 18.73 -0.08
CA GLY A 656 29.97 17.99 -0.07
C GLY A 656 28.78 18.94 -0.05
N LEU A 657 27.98 18.98 -1.13
CA LEU A 657 26.82 19.86 -1.27
C LEU A 657 25.58 19.04 -1.63
N PRO A 658 24.37 19.58 -1.41
CA PRO A 658 23.13 18.93 -1.83
C PRO A 658 22.98 18.95 -3.35
N VAL A 659 22.21 17.99 -3.80
CA VAL A 659 21.68 17.91 -5.16
C VAL A 659 20.16 18.09 -5.12
N ARG A 660 19.62 18.91 -6.00
CA ARG A 660 18.19 18.92 -6.31
C ARG A 660 18.05 18.49 -7.77
N CYS A 661 17.38 17.38 -7.99
CA CYS A 661 17.34 16.78 -9.33
C CYS A 661 16.37 17.53 -10.25
N CYS A 662 16.73 17.61 -11.55
CA CYS A 662 15.84 18.06 -12.61
C CYS A 662 15.38 16.87 -13.47
N LYS A 663 14.24 17.03 -14.14
CA LYS A 663 13.67 16.04 -15.04
C LYS A 663 14.55 15.90 -16.29
N GLU A 664 14.74 14.66 -16.76
CA GLU A 664 15.47 14.35 -18.00
C GLU A 664 14.71 14.81 -19.25
#